data_43e2fe10f0d4b3dbc14c6117d366efac
#
_entry.id   43e2fe10f0d4b3dbc14c6117d366efac
#
_cell.length_a   1.000
_cell.length_b   1.000
_cell.length_c   1.000
_cell.angle_alpha   90.00
_cell.angle_beta   90.00
_cell.angle_gamma   90.00
#
_symmetry.space_group_name_H-M   'P 1'
#
loop_
_entity.id
_entity.type
_entity.pdbx_description
1 polymer ?
#
loop_
_entity_poly.entity_id
_entity_poly.type
_entity_poly.pdbx_seq_one_letter_code
_entity_poly.pdbx_strand_id
1 'polypeptide(L)'
;MGHLPRLVKSKSLGFQSLALRIFKKGGNLRAALRPQGESRYKSAMPIRALADIIINQIAAGEVIERPASVVKELVENALDAGAKRIEVATAGGGLNLIRVIDDGGGIPPEELPLAVARHCTSKLTSDIHDIRTLGFRGEALPSIGSVGRLTLRSRTPDADGGAEITVDGGKASAVKPVAANRGTTVEVRDLFFATPARLKFMKSERAEAAAITEVVKRIALAFPAVRFMLSGTDRTSTELPAVSADGDGLLRRLGQIIGKDFAENALPIDAEREGVFLTGYASIPSFTRGNALAQFAYVNGRPVRDKLIAGAIRGAYMDALPRDRHAVTALFISLDPALVDVNVHPAKADVRFRDPGLVRGLIVGAIRQALEGAGVRAATTGAAAMLQAFRVPEGPSRANGANDFTGRPFSGTERPRGGWSMELSPSRPLEDAFPLAANGFAEAQQAVFDIGLAVSADARAGTLEALSDLVGRPLGAARAQVHENYIVAQTEDSLVIVDQHAAHERLVYEALKNAIHSKPLPSQMLLMPEIVDLPEEDAQRLCAHAEFLARLGFGVERFGPGAICVRETPSMLGEVDIAALIRDLADEIADNDTANSLKERIDHIAATMACHGSIRSGRRLKPEEMNALLRQMEATPGSGTCNHGRPTYIELKLADIERLFGRR
;
A
#
# COMPACT_ATOMS: atom_id res chain seq x y z
N MET A 1 7.54 31.70 39.69
CA MET A 1 6.57 30.61 40.09
C MET A 1 6.51 29.64 38.93
N GLY A 2 7.17 28.50 39.11
CA GLY A 2 7.44 27.56 38.07
C GLY A 2 6.46 26.38 38.04
N HIS A 3 6.33 25.78 36.89
CA HIS A 3 5.87 24.41 36.78
C HIS A 3 6.79 23.65 35.84
N LEU A 4 7.55 22.72 36.41
CA LEU A 4 8.30 21.68 35.72
C LEU A 4 7.41 20.44 35.52
N PRO A 5 7.51 19.72 34.42
CA PRO A 5 6.74 18.48 34.21
C PRO A 5 7.40 17.26 34.88
N ARG A 6 6.57 16.35 35.34
CA ARG A 6 6.91 15.12 36.05
C ARG A 6 7.57 14.09 35.12
N LEU A 7 8.78 13.67 35.50
CA LEU A 7 9.47 12.49 34.99
C LEU A 7 8.81 11.20 35.53
N VAL A 8 8.44 10.30 34.67
CA VAL A 8 8.03 8.92 34.99
C VAL A 8 9.30 8.12 35.34
N LYS A 9 9.45 7.74 36.62
CA LYS A 9 10.52 6.85 37.09
C LYS A 9 10.15 5.39 36.82
N SER A 10 10.99 4.68 36.05
CA SER A 10 10.94 3.24 35.90
C SER A 10 11.34 2.53 37.21
N LYS A 11 10.60 1.50 37.60
CA LYS A 11 10.82 0.65 38.77
C LYS A 11 11.99 -0.33 38.49
N SER A 12 13.23 0.04 38.78
CA SER A 12 14.35 -0.91 38.84
C SER A 12 15.38 -0.58 39.94
N LEU A 13 14.92 -0.11 41.10
CA LEU A 13 15.78 0.22 42.23
C LEU A 13 15.31 -0.49 43.53
N GLY A 14 15.16 -1.81 43.48
CA GLY A 14 14.76 -2.61 44.65
C GLY A 14 15.83 -3.52 45.19
N PHE A 15 16.92 -3.77 44.51
CA PHE A 15 17.92 -4.80 44.94
C PHE A 15 19.24 -4.26 45.50
N GLN A 16 19.59 -3.00 45.30
CA GLN A 16 20.86 -2.45 45.81
C GLN A 16 20.77 -1.81 47.20
N SER A 17 19.59 -1.46 47.70
CA SER A 17 19.47 -0.83 49.01
C SER A 17 19.43 -1.81 50.18
N LEU A 18 19.18 -3.10 49.95
CA LEU A 18 19.14 -4.12 51.00
C LEU A 18 20.54 -4.66 51.34
N ALA A 19 21.47 -4.70 50.40
CA ALA A 19 22.84 -5.13 50.61
C ALA A 19 23.69 -4.15 51.46
N LEU A 20 23.39 -2.85 51.35
CA LEU A 20 24.18 -1.83 52.10
C LEU A 20 23.77 -1.65 53.57
N ARG A 21 22.59 -2.14 53.98
CA ARG A 21 22.16 -2.06 55.40
C ARG A 21 22.66 -3.21 56.27
N ILE A 22 23.12 -4.34 55.70
CA ILE A 22 23.62 -5.49 56.41
C ILE A 22 25.10 -5.32 56.78
N PHE A 23 25.86 -4.49 56.06
CA PHE A 23 27.28 -4.26 56.29
C PHE A 23 27.56 -3.31 57.48
N LYS A 24 26.57 -2.64 58.07
CA LYS A 24 26.75 -1.69 59.19
C LYS A 24 26.51 -2.30 60.59
N LYS A 25 26.13 -3.57 60.70
CA LYS A 25 25.96 -4.24 62.00
C LYS A 25 26.73 -5.54 62.01
N GLY A 26 28.01 -5.52 62.27
CA GLY A 26 28.98 -6.59 62.54
C GLY A 26 28.44 -8.00 62.87
N GLY A 27 27.59 -8.58 62.09
CA GLY A 27 27.00 -9.91 62.25
C GLY A 27 27.63 -10.92 61.28
N ASN A 28 28.02 -12.07 61.81
CA ASN A 28 28.69 -13.16 61.16
C ASN A 28 27.95 -13.67 59.92
N LEU A 29 28.51 -13.45 58.72
CA LEU A 29 27.91 -13.75 57.42
C LEU A 29 27.70 -15.24 57.12
N ARG A 30 28.20 -16.14 57.96
CA ARG A 30 28.08 -17.60 57.78
C ARG A 30 26.75 -18.21 58.26
N ALA A 31 25.92 -17.46 59.01
CA ALA A 31 24.63 -17.97 59.49
C ALA A 31 23.42 -17.58 58.60
N ALA A 32 23.60 -16.65 57.65
CA ALA A 32 22.50 -16.13 56.80
C ALA A 32 22.40 -16.77 55.39
N LEU A 33 23.31 -17.68 55.05
CA LEU A 33 23.29 -18.43 53.78
C LEU A 33 22.95 -19.91 54.01
N ARG A 34 21.93 -20.21 54.80
CA ARG A 34 21.22 -21.48 54.63
C ARG A 34 20.19 -21.26 53.53
N PRO A 35 20.22 -22.04 52.44
CA PRO A 35 19.19 -21.99 51.42
C PRO A 35 17.90 -22.56 52.02
N GLN A 36 17.02 -21.68 52.52
CA GLN A 36 15.62 -22.02 52.74
C GLN A 36 14.92 -21.98 51.38
N GLY A 37 14.71 -23.14 50.85
CA GLY A 37 14.02 -23.34 49.62
C GLY A 37 14.77 -24.33 48.75
N GLU A 38 14.81 -25.59 49.16
CA GLU A 38 14.91 -26.65 48.16
C GLU A 38 13.82 -26.43 47.14
N SER A 39 14.28 -25.96 45.97
CA SER A 39 13.46 -25.85 44.76
C SER A 39 12.66 -27.15 44.59
N ARG A 40 11.35 -27.07 44.69
CA ARG A 40 10.41 -28.15 44.33
C ARG A 40 10.50 -28.57 42.84
N TYR A 41 11.58 -28.24 42.15
CA TYR A 41 11.91 -28.64 40.78
C TYR A 41 12.83 -29.87 40.71
N LYS A 42 13.05 -30.60 41.81
CA LYS A 42 13.75 -31.89 41.80
C LYS A 42 12.78 -33.08 42.00
N SER A 43 11.68 -33.07 41.28
CA SER A 43 11.07 -34.31 40.84
C SER A 43 11.36 -34.39 39.34
N ALA A 44 12.28 -35.20 38.92
CA ALA A 44 12.47 -35.54 37.51
C ALA A 44 11.11 -36.04 36.99
N MET A 45 10.40 -35.20 36.24
CA MET A 45 9.20 -35.64 35.55
C MET A 45 9.67 -36.68 34.53
N PRO A 46 9.29 -37.94 34.64
CA PRO A 46 9.69 -38.94 33.66
C PRO A 46 9.12 -38.56 32.30
N ILE A 47 9.93 -38.69 31.27
CA ILE A 47 9.47 -38.56 29.88
C ILE A 47 8.42 -39.64 29.67
N ARG A 48 7.21 -39.23 29.21
CA ARG A 48 6.10 -40.15 28.94
C ARG A 48 5.44 -39.79 27.58
N ALA A 49 4.93 -40.79 26.89
CA ALA A 49 4.11 -40.57 25.72
C ALA A 49 2.81 -39.83 26.11
N LEU A 50 2.45 -38.80 25.38
CA LEU A 50 1.18 -38.09 25.54
C LEU A 50 0.05 -38.91 24.90
N ALA A 51 -1.19 -38.77 25.40
CA ALA A 51 -2.35 -39.33 24.77
C ALA A 51 -2.58 -38.66 23.39
N ASP A 52 -3.03 -39.42 22.39
CA ASP A 52 -3.23 -38.95 21.02
C ASP A 52 -4.11 -37.69 20.92
N ILE A 53 -5.13 -37.58 21.77
CA ILE A 53 -5.98 -36.39 21.85
C ILE A 53 -5.16 -35.14 22.21
N ILE A 54 -4.23 -35.25 23.20
CA ILE A 54 -3.38 -34.12 23.60
C ILE A 54 -2.38 -33.77 22.50
N ILE A 55 -1.78 -34.80 21.86
CA ILE A 55 -0.88 -34.60 20.71
C ILE A 55 -1.64 -33.86 19.60
N ASN A 56 -2.89 -34.24 19.33
CA ASN A 56 -3.73 -33.63 18.33
C ASN A 56 -4.08 -32.17 18.65
N GLN A 57 -4.34 -31.85 19.92
CA GLN A 57 -4.63 -30.48 20.36
C GLN A 57 -3.38 -29.57 20.30
N ILE A 58 -2.18 -30.11 20.62
CA ILE A 58 -0.92 -29.37 20.52
C ILE A 58 -0.64 -29.04 19.05
N ALA A 59 -0.68 -30.04 18.17
CA ALA A 59 -0.41 -29.84 16.73
C ALA A 59 -1.50 -29.00 16.04
N ALA A 60 -2.78 -29.14 16.44
CA ALA A 60 -3.84 -28.25 15.98
C ALA A 60 -3.53 -26.81 16.35
N GLY A 61 -2.81 -26.60 17.44
CA GLY A 61 -2.34 -25.29 17.86
C GLY A 61 -1.42 -24.56 16.88
N GLU A 62 -0.66 -25.30 16.12
CA GLU A 62 0.27 -24.77 15.11
C GLU A 62 -0.42 -24.51 13.75
N VAL A 63 -1.48 -25.27 13.46
CA VAL A 63 -2.23 -25.19 12.18
C VAL A 63 -3.41 -24.23 12.27
N ILE A 64 -4.16 -24.29 13.39
CA ILE A 64 -5.39 -23.50 13.59
C ILE A 64 -5.15 -22.42 14.63
N GLU A 65 -4.68 -21.29 14.20
CA GLU A 65 -4.42 -20.14 15.08
C GLU A 65 -5.69 -19.34 15.39
N ARG A 66 -6.61 -19.23 14.42
CA ARG A 66 -7.80 -18.37 14.48
C ARG A 66 -8.89 -18.87 13.52
N PRO A 67 -10.16 -18.38 13.62
CA PRO A 67 -11.25 -18.77 12.72
C PRO A 67 -10.93 -18.61 11.23
N ALA A 68 -10.22 -17.54 10.85
CA ALA A 68 -9.78 -17.32 9.47
C ALA A 68 -8.87 -18.44 8.92
N SER A 69 -8.07 -19.10 9.78
CA SER A 69 -7.24 -20.24 9.39
C SER A 69 -8.11 -21.46 9.04
N VAL A 70 -9.18 -21.70 9.80
CA VAL A 70 -10.16 -22.76 9.50
C VAL A 70 -10.82 -22.52 8.15
N VAL A 71 -11.34 -21.30 7.92
CA VAL A 71 -11.98 -20.95 6.64
C VAL A 71 -11.01 -21.12 5.48
N LYS A 72 -9.74 -20.70 5.63
CA LYS A 72 -8.71 -20.88 4.62
C LYS A 72 -8.56 -22.35 4.22
N GLU A 73 -8.29 -23.22 5.17
CA GLU A 73 -8.07 -24.64 4.90
C GLU A 73 -9.31 -25.32 4.30
N LEU A 74 -10.54 -24.97 4.75
CA LEU A 74 -11.77 -25.53 4.21
C LEU A 74 -12.05 -25.06 2.78
N VAL A 75 -11.82 -23.79 2.49
CA VAL A 75 -11.99 -23.23 1.13
C VAL A 75 -10.92 -23.79 0.17
N GLU A 76 -9.68 -23.95 0.61
CA GLU A 76 -8.62 -24.58 -0.18
C GLU A 76 -8.97 -26.04 -0.49
N ASN A 77 -9.56 -26.77 0.46
CA ASN A 77 -10.03 -28.15 0.23
C ASN A 77 -11.16 -28.20 -0.80
N ALA A 78 -12.11 -27.26 -0.75
CA ALA A 78 -13.20 -27.16 -1.73
C ALA A 78 -12.66 -26.87 -3.15
N LEU A 79 -11.68 -25.99 -3.27
CA LEU A 79 -11.01 -25.70 -4.55
C LEU A 79 -10.26 -26.92 -5.10
N ASP A 80 -9.53 -27.63 -4.24
CA ASP A 80 -8.82 -28.86 -4.62
C ASP A 80 -9.80 -29.97 -5.05
N ALA A 81 -11.05 -29.97 -4.52
CA ALA A 81 -12.13 -30.86 -4.96
C ALA A 81 -12.80 -30.43 -6.28
N GLY A 82 -12.30 -29.36 -6.91
CA GLY A 82 -12.79 -28.85 -8.19
C GLY A 82 -14.11 -28.09 -8.13
N ALA A 83 -14.47 -27.55 -6.97
CA ALA A 83 -15.70 -26.76 -6.78
C ALA A 83 -15.77 -25.56 -7.72
N LYS A 84 -16.97 -25.28 -8.23
CA LYS A 84 -17.31 -24.09 -9.01
C LYS A 84 -18.08 -23.05 -8.18
N ARG A 85 -18.66 -23.49 -7.07
CA ARG A 85 -19.39 -22.65 -6.13
C ARG A 85 -18.99 -23.02 -4.70
N ILE A 86 -18.60 -22.00 -3.94
CA ILE A 86 -18.22 -22.14 -2.54
C ILE A 86 -18.99 -21.12 -1.72
N GLU A 87 -19.71 -21.60 -0.70
CA GLU A 87 -20.46 -20.78 0.23
C GLU A 87 -19.84 -20.90 1.62
N VAL A 88 -19.55 -19.75 2.23
CA VAL A 88 -19.01 -19.65 3.59
C VAL A 88 -20.04 -18.92 4.45
N ALA A 89 -20.51 -19.55 5.51
CA ALA A 89 -21.38 -18.92 6.50
C ALA A 89 -20.70 -18.92 7.87
N THR A 90 -20.79 -17.81 8.59
CA THR A 90 -20.15 -17.65 9.91
C THR A 90 -21.07 -17.00 10.93
N ALA A 91 -20.81 -17.28 12.23
CA ALA A 91 -21.45 -16.59 13.33
C ALA A 91 -20.43 -16.40 14.47
N GLY A 92 -20.55 -15.27 15.20
CA GLY A 92 -19.66 -14.94 16.31
C GLY A 92 -18.18 -14.79 15.88
N GLY A 93 -17.92 -14.12 14.73
CA GLY A 93 -16.56 -14.02 14.18
C GLY A 93 -15.98 -15.38 13.76
N GLY A 94 -16.81 -16.42 13.58
CA GLY A 94 -16.40 -17.80 13.25
C GLY A 94 -16.09 -18.67 14.48
N LEU A 95 -16.29 -18.18 15.69
CA LEU A 95 -16.11 -18.96 16.91
C LEU A 95 -17.32 -19.87 17.17
N ASN A 96 -18.53 -19.37 16.94
CA ASN A 96 -19.76 -20.12 17.17
C ASN A 96 -20.09 -21.03 16.01
N LEU A 97 -19.86 -20.57 14.78
CA LEU A 97 -20.15 -21.32 13.55
C LEU A 97 -19.20 -20.91 12.43
N ILE A 98 -18.63 -21.90 11.77
CA ILE A 98 -18.09 -21.83 10.41
C ILE A 98 -18.74 -22.96 9.62
N ARG A 99 -19.38 -22.63 8.49
CA ARG A 99 -19.92 -23.61 7.56
C ARG A 99 -19.41 -23.30 6.17
N VAL A 100 -18.79 -24.27 5.53
CA VAL A 100 -18.34 -24.20 4.14
C VAL A 100 -19.09 -25.25 3.35
N ILE A 101 -19.72 -24.83 2.26
CA ILE A 101 -20.49 -25.69 1.34
C ILE A 101 -19.86 -25.55 -0.04
N ASP A 102 -19.54 -26.64 -0.67
CA ASP A 102 -19.01 -26.71 -2.03
C ASP A 102 -19.81 -27.67 -2.91
N ASP A 103 -19.69 -27.50 -4.22
CA ASP A 103 -20.28 -28.38 -5.26
C ASP A 103 -19.19 -29.22 -5.94
N GLY A 104 -18.09 -29.51 -5.26
CA GLY A 104 -16.96 -30.28 -5.77
C GLY A 104 -17.27 -31.81 -5.91
N GLY A 105 -16.23 -32.60 -6.10
CA GLY A 105 -16.31 -34.03 -6.35
C GLY A 105 -16.91 -34.88 -5.19
N GLY A 106 -17.01 -34.30 -3.99
CA GLY A 106 -17.47 -35.03 -2.81
C GLY A 106 -16.45 -36.05 -2.31
N ILE A 107 -16.80 -36.74 -1.21
CA ILE A 107 -16.01 -37.79 -0.56
C ILE A 107 -16.88 -39.03 -0.42
N PRO A 108 -16.44 -40.22 -0.88
CA PRO A 108 -17.16 -41.44 -0.71
C PRO A 108 -17.35 -41.81 0.77
N PRO A 109 -18.46 -42.49 1.15
CA PRO A 109 -18.75 -42.84 2.55
C PRO A 109 -17.63 -43.64 3.24
N GLU A 110 -16.94 -44.48 2.51
CA GLU A 110 -15.83 -45.33 2.98
C GLU A 110 -14.55 -44.53 3.27
N GLU A 111 -14.39 -43.38 2.63
CA GLU A 111 -13.23 -42.49 2.80
C GLU A 111 -13.45 -41.40 3.88
N LEU A 112 -14.68 -41.18 4.35
CA LEU A 112 -14.98 -40.19 5.39
C LEU A 112 -14.17 -40.39 6.69
N PRO A 113 -13.97 -41.65 7.20
CA PRO A 113 -13.13 -41.88 8.35
C PRO A 113 -11.67 -41.51 8.12
N LEU A 114 -11.15 -41.73 6.90
CA LEU A 114 -9.79 -41.39 6.51
C LEU A 114 -9.64 -39.87 6.37
N ALA A 115 -10.66 -39.16 5.85
CA ALA A 115 -10.65 -37.74 5.69
C ALA A 115 -10.48 -36.97 7.03
N VAL A 116 -10.94 -37.54 8.15
CA VAL A 116 -10.78 -36.97 9.51
C VAL A 116 -9.66 -37.64 10.31
N ALA A 117 -8.94 -38.60 9.72
CA ALA A 117 -7.74 -39.21 10.30
C ALA A 117 -6.48 -38.41 9.95
N ARG A 118 -5.46 -38.49 10.80
CA ARG A 118 -4.19 -37.79 10.56
C ARG A 118 -3.34 -38.48 9.51
N HIS A 119 -2.55 -37.65 8.78
CA HIS A 119 -1.62 -38.09 7.77
C HIS A 119 -2.26 -38.88 6.62
N CYS A 120 -3.56 -38.71 6.44
CA CYS A 120 -4.30 -39.26 5.32
C CYS A 120 -4.61 -38.16 4.30
N THR A 121 -4.13 -38.32 3.07
CA THR A 121 -4.34 -37.37 1.98
C THR A 121 -4.38 -38.09 0.63
N SER A 122 -5.26 -37.66 -0.25
CA SER A 122 -5.31 -38.07 -1.65
C SER A 122 -4.47 -37.15 -2.57
N LYS A 123 -3.84 -36.11 -2.00
CA LYS A 123 -3.26 -34.98 -2.74
C LYS A 123 -1.74 -35.07 -2.92
N LEU A 124 -1.08 -36.02 -2.27
CA LEU A 124 0.37 -36.28 -2.42
C LEU A 124 0.56 -37.63 -3.12
N THR A 125 1.46 -37.64 -4.08
CA THR A 125 2.09 -38.83 -4.64
C THR A 125 3.35 -39.17 -3.82
N SER A 126 4.29 -39.92 -4.36
CA SER A 126 5.51 -40.34 -3.67
C SER A 126 6.55 -39.21 -3.47
N ASP A 127 6.38 -38.05 -4.10
CA ASP A 127 7.35 -36.94 -4.05
C ASP A 127 6.76 -35.71 -3.35
N ILE A 128 7.38 -35.33 -2.23
CA ILE A 128 7.03 -34.15 -1.44
C ILE A 128 7.47 -32.83 -2.13
N HIS A 129 8.29 -32.91 -3.17
CA HIS A 129 8.74 -31.73 -3.92
C HIS A 129 7.78 -31.33 -5.06
N ASP A 130 6.88 -32.24 -5.51
CA ASP A 130 5.88 -31.94 -6.54
C ASP A 130 4.50 -31.68 -5.92
N ILE A 131 4.34 -30.53 -5.28
CA ILE A 131 3.07 -30.11 -4.66
C ILE A 131 2.28 -29.25 -5.65
N ARG A 132 1.22 -29.84 -6.24
CA ARG A 132 0.34 -29.18 -7.23
C ARG A 132 -0.99 -28.70 -6.66
N THR A 133 -1.35 -29.12 -5.46
CA THR A 133 -2.61 -28.79 -4.77
C THR A 133 -2.39 -27.73 -3.67
N LEU A 134 -3.45 -27.02 -3.28
CA LEU A 134 -3.38 -26.04 -2.20
C LEU A 134 -3.18 -26.71 -0.82
N GLY A 135 -3.87 -27.83 -0.56
CA GLY A 135 -3.70 -28.67 0.62
C GLY A 135 -2.88 -29.93 0.28
N PHE A 136 -2.02 -30.39 1.18
CA PHE A 136 -1.21 -31.60 0.96
C PHE A 136 -0.87 -32.40 2.23
N ARG A 137 -0.96 -31.79 3.44
CA ARG A 137 -0.46 -32.42 4.69
C ARG A 137 -1.40 -33.46 5.31
N GLY A 138 -2.69 -33.52 4.93
CA GLY A 138 -3.67 -34.40 5.55
C GLY A 138 -3.93 -34.13 7.03
N GLU A 139 -3.79 -32.89 7.49
CA GLU A 139 -3.87 -32.52 8.91
C GLU A 139 -4.98 -31.49 9.21
N ALA A 140 -5.55 -30.83 8.23
CA ALA A 140 -6.51 -29.74 8.44
C ALA A 140 -7.79 -30.23 9.16
N LEU A 141 -8.52 -31.19 8.60
CA LEU A 141 -9.77 -31.69 9.16
C LEU A 141 -9.59 -32.34 10.55
N PRO A 142 -8.59 -33.25 10.77
CA PRO A 142 -8.33 -33.81 12.10
C PRO A 142 -7.94 -32.73 13.13
N SER A 143 -7.18 -31.70 12.73
CA SER A 143 -6.81 -30.59 13.62
C SER A 143 -8.04 -29.77 14.00
N ILE A 144 -8.92 -29.42 13.04
CA ILE A 144 -10.16 -28.69 13.30
C ILE A 144 -11.05 -29.50 14.24
N GLY A 145 -11.26 -30.81 13.96
CA GLY A 145 -12.08 -31.70 14.79
C GLY A 145 -11.54 -31.92 16.20
N SER A 146 -10.23 -31.74 16.43
CA SER A 146 -9.63 -31.87 17.75
C SER A 146 -9.85 -30.64 18.67
N VAL A 147 -10.10 -29.46 18.07
CA VAL A 147 -10.28 -28.19 18.83
C VAL A 147 -11.72 -27.68 18.77
N GLY A 148 -12.55 -28.18 17.85
CA GLY A 148 -13.94 -27.80 17.64
C GLY A 148 -14.85 -29.00 17.50
N ARG A 149 -16.14 -28.75 17.23
CA ARG A 149 -17.14 -29.75 16.85
C ARG A 149 -17.31 -29.73 15.36
N LEU A 150 -16.73 -30.70 14.68
CA LEU A 150 -16.73 -30.83 13.23
C LEU A 150 -17.85 -31.79 12.78
N THR A 151 -18.65 -31.36 11.81
CA THR A 151 -19.58 -32.21 11.07
C THR A 151 -19.20 -32.16 9.59
N LEU A 152 -18.95 -33.32 9.00
CA LEU A 152 -18.59 -33.46 7.59
C LEU A 152 -19.70 -34.28 6.90
N ARG A 153 -20.40 -33.65 5.95
CA ARG A 153 -21.41 -34.29 5.09
C ARG A 153 -20.95 -34.27 3.66
N SER A 154 -21.02 -35.37 2.97
CA SER A 154 -20.57 -35.39 1.58
C SER A 154 -21.40 -36.37 0.74
N ARG A 155 -21.51 -36.03 -0.54
CA ARG A 155 -22.11 -36.89 -1.58
C ARG A 155 -21.33 -36.73 -2.87
N THR A 156 -20.87 -37.85 -3.41
CA THR A 156 -20.24 -37.89 -4.74
C THR A 156 -21.31 -37.74 -5.85
N PRO A 157 -20.91 -37.27 -7.06
CA PRO A 157 -21.86 -37.06 -8.16
C PRO A 157 -22.71 -38.29 -8.52
N ASP A 158 -22.13 -39.51 -8.43
CA ASP A 158 -22.71 -40.75 -8.84
C ASP A 158 -23.48 -41.49 -7.72
N ALA A 159 -23.46 -40.95 -6.47
CA ALA A 159 -24.14 -41.57 -5.34
C ALA A 159 -25.59 -41.09 -5.21
N ASP A 160 -26.52 -42.01 -4.89
CA ASP A 160 -27.93 -41.71 -4.63
C ASP A 160 -28.16 -41.02 -3.30
N GLY A 161 -27.31 -41.25 -2.30
CA GLY A 161 -27.35 -40.64 -0.96
C GLY A 161 -26.00 -40.10 -0.49
N GLY A 162 -26.03 -39.25 0.50
CA GLY A 162 -24.83 -38.77 1.16
C GLY A 162 -24.54 -39.51 2.46
N ALA A 163 -23.38 -39.22 3.03
CA ALA A 163 -22.95 -39.72 4.32
C ALA A 163 -22.43 -38.56 5.23
N GLU A 164 -22.52 -38.79 6.52
CA GLU A 164 -22.09 -37.85 7.55
C GLU A 164 -21.16 -38.54 8.54
N ILE A 165 -20.12 -37.83 8.96
CA ILE A 165 -19.28 -38.15 10.11
C ILE A 165 -19.14 -36.91 11.00
N THR A 166 -19.15 -37.11 12.33
CA THR A 166 -18.94 -36.04 13.29
C THR A 166 -17.66 -36.30 14.10
N VAL A 167 -16.95 -35.25 14.43
CA VAL A 167 -15.77 -35.29 15.30
C VAL A 167 -15.95 -34.27 16.42
N ASP A 168 -15.97 -34.71 17.68
CA ASP A 168 -16.15 -33.88 18.85
C ASP A 168 -14.89 -33.95 19.74
N GLY A 169 -14.10 -32.87 19.75
CA GLY A 169 -12.86 -32.80 20.54
C GLY A 169 -11.86 -33.92 20.24
N GLY A 170 -11.80 -34.39 18.99
CA GLY A 170 -10.91 -35.45 18.52
C GLY A 170 -11.51 -36.85 18.55
N LYS A 171 -12.79 -37.03 18.93
CA LYS A 171 -13.49 -38.29 18.90
C LYS A 171 -14.42 -38.37 17.68
N ALA A 172 -14.09 -39.22 16.73
CA ALA A 172 -14.93 -39.46 15.55
C ALA A 172 -16.10 -40.39 15.85
N SER A 173 -17.28 -40.11 15.27
CA SER A 173 -18.45 -41.01 15.29
C SER A 173 -18.37 -42.07 14.19
N ALA A 174 -19.27 -43.04 14.20
CA ALA A 174 -19.51 -43.89 13.05
C ALA A 174 -20.13 -43.06 11.90
N VAL A 175 -19.83 -43.45 10.66
CA VAL A 175 -20.45 -42.88 9.44
C VAL A 175 -21.95 -43.24 9.41
N LYS A 176 -22.79 -42.24 9.07
CA LYS A 176 -24.23 -42.38 8.99
C LYS A 176 -24.71 -41.95 7.60
N PRO A 177 -25.66 -42.63 6.99
CA PRO A 177 -26.31 -42.16 5.77
C PRO A 177 -27.12 -40.88 6.08
N VAL A 178 -27.10 -39.91 5.18
CA VAL A 178 -27.81 -38.64 5.32
C VAL A 178 -28.22 -38.10 3.95
N ALA A 179 -29.31 -37.35 3.91
CA ALA A 179 -29.65 -36.60 2.71
C ALA A 179 -28.65 -35.43 2.58
N ALA A 180 -27.93 -35.36 1.47
CA ALA A 180 -26.98 -34.31 1.18
C ALA A 180 -27.03 -33.89 -0.30
N ASN A 181 -26.72 -32.64 -0.58
CA ASN A 181 -26.47 -32.16 -1.93
C ASN A 181 -25.13 -32.73 -2.44
N ARG A 182 -24.91 -32.70 -3.77
CA ARG A 182 -23.63 -33.04 -4.38
C ARG A 182 -22.54 -32.09 -3.84
N GLY A 183 -21.34 -32.64 -3.64
CA GLY A 183 -20.19 -31.90 -3.05
C GLY A 183 -20.07 -32.18 -1.57
N THR A 184 -19.49 -31.23 -0.84
CA THR A 184 -19.19 -31.37 0.58
C THR A 184 -19.70 -30.19 1.39
N THR A 185 -20.22 -30.50 2.57
CA THR A 185 -20.57 -29.50 3.60
C THR A 185 -19.75 -29.79 4.85
N VAL A 186 -18.92 -28.83 5.24
CA VAL A 186 -18.16 -28.88 6.47
C VAL A 186 -18.70 -27.83 7.43
N GLU A 187 -19.15 -28.27 8.60
CA GLU A 187 -19.66 -27.40 9.65
C GLU A 187 -18.79 -27.53 10.90
N VAL A 188 -18.28 -26.43 11.41
CA VAL A 188 -17.48 -26.36 12.64
C VAL A 188 -18.22 -25.47 13.63
N ARG A 189 -18.53 -26.03 14.80
CA ARG A 189 -19.18 -25.30 15.89
C ARG A 189 -18.26 -25.22 17.10
N ASP A 190 -18.47 -24.21 17.92
CA ASP A 190 -17.81 -24.00 19.21
C ASP A 190 -16.29 -24.14 19.09
N LEU A 191 -15.69 -23.41 18.14
CA LEU A 191 -14.26 -23.48 17.87
C LEU A 191 -13.45 -23.12 19.14
N PHE A 192 -12.44 -23.92 19.45
CA PHE A 192 -11.62 -23.86 20.65
C PHE A 192 -12.30 -24.25 21.97
N PHE A 193 -13.47 -24.89 21.96
CA PHE A 193 -14.10 -25.38 23.19
C PHE A 193 -13.19 -26.39 23.93
N ALA A 194 -12.41 -27.22 23.19
CA ALA A 194 -11.47 -28.17 23.75
C ALA A 194 -10.13 -27.53 24.17
N THR A 195 -9.87 -26.27 23.79
CA THR A 195 -8.67 -25.50 24.11
C THR A 195 -9.02 -24.08 24.60
N PRO A 196 -9.71 -23.94 25.75
CA PRO A 196 -10.29 -22.66 26.18
C PRO A 196 -9.25 -21.57 26.47
N ALA A 197 -8.00 -21.94 26.74
CA ALA A 197 -6.91 -20.97 26.88
C ALA A 197 -6.73 -20.13 25.62
N ARG A 198 -7.00 -20.70 24.43
CA ARG A 198 -6.85 -20.02 23.15
C ARG A 198 -7.91 -18.93 22.89
N LEU A 199 -9.12 -19.10 23.43
CA LEU A 199 -10.18 -18.09 23.34
C LEU A 199 -9.75 -16.74 23.94
N LYS A 200 -8.85 -16.74 24.94
CA LYS A 200 -8.30 -15.52 25.55
C LYS A 200 -7.42 -14.68 24.61
N PHE A 201 -6.93 -15.27 23.54
CA PHE A 201 -6.08 -14.61 22.55
C PHE A 201 -6.86 -14.18 21.29
N MET A 202 -8.16 -14.49 21.21
CA MET A 202 -9.00 -14.07 20.10
C MET A 202 -9.27 -12.57 20.17
N LYS A 203 -9.32 -11.95 19.01
CA LYS A 203 -9.73 -10.54 18.87
C LYS A 203 -11.25 -10.43 18.97
N SER A 204 -11.77 -9.21 18.83
CA SER A 204 -13.22 -9.00 18.78
C SER A 204 -13.86 -9.75 17.60
N GLU A 205 -15.11 -10.15 17.74
CA GLU A 205 -15.88 -10.84 16.68
C GLU A 205 -15.80 -10.10 15.34
N ARG A 206 -15.91 -8.77 15.38
CA ARG A 206 -15.77 -7.93 14.18
C ARG A 206 -14.38 -8.03 13.54
N ALA A 207 -13.32 -8.11 14.33
CA ALA A 207 -11.95 -8.25 13.83
C ALA A 207 -11.69 -9.65 13.25
N GLU A 208 -12.26 -10.71 13.86
CA GLU A 208 -12.19 -12.07 13.32
C GLU A 208 -13.02 -12.19 12.02
N ALA A 209 -14.22 -11.60 11.98
CA ALA A 209 -15.05 -11.54 10.79
C ALA A 209 -14.34 -10.82 9.62
N ALA A 210 -13.66 -9.70 9.89
CA ALA A 210 -12.86 -8.98 8.90
C ALA A 210 -11.70 -9.84 8.37
N ALA A 211 -11.04 -10.59 9.25
CA ALA A 211 -9.94 -11.48 8.85
C ALA A 211 -10.43 -12.64 7.95
N ILE A 212 -11.62 -13.20 8.23
CA ILE A 212 -12.26 -14.20 7.36
C ILE A 212 -12.55 -13.60 5.98
N THR A 213 -13.11 -12.38 5.94
CA THR A 213 -13.41 -11.68 4.69
C THR A 213 -12.15 -11.47 3.84
N GLU A 214 -11.06 -11.06 4.46
CA GLU A 214 -9.76 -10.85 3.80
C GLU A 214 -9.22 -12.16 3.21
N VAL A 215 -9.31 -13.27 3.95
CA VAL A 215 -8.88 -14.60 3.47
C VAL A 215 -9.70 -15.04 2.26
N VAL A 216 -11.04 -14.94 2.34
CA VAL A 216 -11.92 -15.33 1.22
C VAL A 216 -11.66 -14.47 -0.01
N LYS A 217 -11.53 -13.14 0.13
CA LYS A 217 -11.21 -12.24 -0.96
C LYS A 217 -9.88 -12.58 -1.61
N ARG A 218 -8.86 -12.86 -0.80
CA ARG A 218 -7.53 -13.19 -1.27
C ARG A 218 -7.52 -14.52 -2.05
N ILE A 219 -8.23 -15.54 -1.60
CA ILE A 219 -8.35 -16.79 -2.32
C ILE A 219 -9.18 -16.59 -3.61
N ALA A 220 -10.28 -15.85 -3.55
CA ALA A 220 -11.16 -15.61 -4.69
C ALA A 220 -10.48 -14.86 -5.85
N LEU A 221 -9.45 -14.07 -5.58
CA LEU A 221 -8.62 -13.44 -6.62
C LEU A 221 -7.83 -14.46 -7.45
N ALA A 222 -7.32 -15.51 -6.82
CA ALA A 222 -6.58 -16.57 -7.52
C ALA A 222 -7.50 -17.49 -8.36
N PHE A 223 -8.80 -17.51 -8.03
CA PHE A 223 -9.78 -18.41 -8.67
C PHE A 223 -10.98 -17.64 -9.23
N PRO A 224 -10.78 -16.78 -10.26
CA PRO A 224 -11.83 -15.92 -10.80
C PRO A 224 -13.01 -16.69 -11.38
N ALA A 225 -12.81 -17.91 -11.90
CA ALA A 225 -13.84 -18.76 -12.46
C ALA A 225 -14.75 -19.43 -11.40
N VAL A 226 -14.45 -19.30 -10.10
CA VAL A 226 -15.23 -19.85 -9.01
C VAL A 226 -16.11 -18.76 -8.39
N ARG A 227 -17.39 -19.11 -8.13
CA ARG A 227 -18.31 -18.24 -7.39
C ARG A 227 -18.09 -18.40 -5.90
N PHE A 228 -17.92 -17.28 -5.19
CA PHE A 228 -17.82 -17.26 -3.73
C PHE A 228 -19.00 -16.49 -3.15
N MET A 229 -19.58 -17.05 -2.08
CA MET A 229 -20.56 -16.35 -1.26
C MET A 229 -20.12 -16.40 0.21
N LEU A 230 -20.05 -15.23 0.84
CA LEU A 230 -19.71 -15.10 2.26
C LEU A 230 -20.88 -14.44 2.98
N SER A 231 -21.46 -15.12 3.96
CA SER A 231 -22.60 -14.67 4.74
C SER A 231 -22.37 -14.87 6.24
N GLY A 232 -23.18 -14.23 7.08
CA GLY A 232 -23.08 -14.40 8.53
C GLY A 232 -23.95 -13.41 9.28
N THR A 233 -24.11 -13.66 10.57
CA THR A 233 -24.85 -12.77 11.49
C THR A 233 -24.05 -11.52 11.86
N ASP A 234 -22.75 -11.53 11.63
CA ASP A 234 -21.75 -10.56 12.01
C ASP A 234 -21.27 -9.67 10.84
N ARG A 235 -21.88 -9.84 9.66
CA ARG A 235 -21.48 -9.13 8.43
C ARG A 235 -22.59 -9.01 7.41
N THR A 236 -22.44 -8.06 6.49
CA THR A 236 -23.23 -8.00 5.27
C THR A 236 -22.82 -9.13 4.32
N SER A 237 -23.79 -9.80 3.70
CA SER A 237 -23.51 -10.83 2.71
C SER A 237 -22.72 -10.25 1.54
N THR A 238 -21.64 -10.95 1.18
CA THR A 238 -20.77 -10.59 0.07
C THR A 238 -20.82 -11.70 -0.95
N GLU A 239 -21.15 -11.36 -2.19
CA GLU A 239 -21.13 -12.28 -3.31
C GLU A 239 -20.08 -11.85 -4.32
N LEU A 240 -19.26 -12.82 -4.76
CA LEU A 240 -18.28 -12.68 -5.81
C LEU A 240 -18.64 -13.66 -6.92
N PRO A 241 -19.46 -13.22 -7.92
CA PRO A 241 -19.87 -14.08 -9.04
C PRO A 241 -18.66 -14.57 -9.82
N ALA A 242 -18.75 -15.78 -10.37
CA ALA A 242 -17.74 -16.29 -11.28
C ALA A 242 -17.59 -15.35 -12.49
N VAL A 243 -16.35 -15.13 -12.91
CA VAL A 243 -16.03 -14.38 -14.13
C VAL A 243 -15.27 -15.29 -15.09
N SER A 244 -15.35 -15.00 -16.39
CA SER A 244 -14.63 -15.78 -17.40
C SER A 244 -13.11 -15.79 -17.11
N ALA A 245 -12.45 -16.83 -17.54
CA ALA A 245 -11.00 -16.99 -17.38
C ALA A 245 -10.18 -16.24 -18.46
N ASP A 246 -10.84 -15.39 -19.27
CA ASP A 246 -10.20 -14.52 -20.26
C ASP A 246 -9.37 -13.38 -19.59
N GLY A 247 -8.58 -12.67 -20.38
CA GLY A 247 -7.69 -11.59 -19.88
C GLY A 247 -8.43 -10.51 -19.07
N ASP A 248 -9.69 -10.21 -19.40
CA ASP A 248 -10.52 -9.24 -18.68
C ASP A 248 -11.16 -9.83 -17.42
N GLY A 249 -11.22 -11.15 -17.29
CA GLY A 249 -11.85 -11.81 -16.15
C GLY A 249 -11.13 -11.52 -14.84
N LEU A 250 -9.81 -11.53 -14.85
CA LEU A 250 -9.01 -11.18 -13.67
C LEU A 250 -9.23 -9.73 -13.28
N LEU A 251 -9.23 -8.80 -14.24
CA LEU A 251 -9.49 -7.37 -13.97
C LEU A 251 -10.89 -7.14 -13.41
N ARG A 252 -11.91 -7.85 -13.95
CA ARG A 252 -13.28 -7.83 -13.39
C ARG A 252 -13.33 -8.34 -11.96
N ARG A 253 -12.62 -9.45 -11.65
CA ARG A 253 -12.53 -9.98 -10.29
C ARG A 253 -11.83 -8.99 -9.35
N LEU A 254 -10.77 -8.34 -9.81
CA LEU A 254 -10.08 -7.28 -9.07
C LEU A 254 -11.03 -6.10 -8.78
N GLY A 255 -11.83 -5.69 -9.76
CA GLY A 255 -12.86 -4.66 -9.58
C GLY A 255 -13.93 -5.02 -8.56
N GLN A 256 -14.34 -6.31 -8.45
CA GLN A 256 -15.27 -6.79 -7.42
C GLN A 256 -14.68 -6.71 -6.00
N ILE A 257 -13.38 -6.90 -5.84
CA ILE A 257 -12.71 -7.02 -4.53
C ILE A 257 -12.09 -5.71 -4.06
N ILE A 258 -11.39 -4.99 -4.95
CA ILE A 258 -10.66 -3.76 -4.64
C ILE A 258 -11.53 -2.52 -4.87
N GLY A 259 -12.42 -2.58 -5.83
CA GLY A 259 -13.29 -1.50 -6.30
C GLY A 259 -13.15 -1.25 -7.80
N LYS A 260 -14.18 -0.69 -8.42
CA LYS A 260 -14.20 -0.39 -9.87
C LYS A 260 -13.11 0.59 -10.26
N ASP A 261 -12.81 1.55 -9.40
CA ASP A 261 -11.77 2.56 -9.60
C ASP A 261 -10.39 1.94 -9.85
N PHE A 262 -10.12 0.74 -9.30
CA PHE A 262 -8.85 0.06 -9.56
C PHE A 262 -8.72 -0.34 -11.03
N ALA A 263 -9.79 -0.84 -11.65
CA ALA A 263 -9.75 -1.29 -13.04
C ALA A 263 -9.37 -0.16 -14.02
N GLU A 264 -9.80 1.06 -13.73
CA GLU A 264 -9.50 2.26 -14.55
C GLU A 264 -8.05 2.75 -14.36
N ASN A 265 -7.44 2.43 -13.20
CA ASN A 265 -6.10 2.86 -12.81
C ASN A 265 -5.08 1.69 -12.78
N ALA A 266 -5.44 0.53 -13.32
CA ALA A 266 -4.60 -0.65 -13.37
C ALA A 266 -3.76 -0.72 -14.64
N LEU A 267 -2.51 -1.11 -14.49
CA LEU A 267 -1.56 -1.39 -15.57
C LEU A 267 -1.38 -2.90 -15.66
N PRO A 268 -1.53 -3.52 -16.84
CA PRO A 268 -1.26 -4.92 -17.02
C PRO A 268 0.22 -5.20 -16.84
N ILE A 269 0.54 -6.29 -16.18
CA ILE A 269 1.89 -6.83 -16.00
C ILE A 269 1.92 -8.17 -16.73
N ASP A 270 2.86 -8.33 -17.66
CA ASP A 270 3.14 -9.58 -18.35
C ASP A 270 4.65 -9.61 -18.68
N ALA A 271 5.37 -10.51 -18.01
CA ALA A 271 6.82 -10.62 -18.16
C ALA A 271 7.28 -12.05 -17.90
N GLU A 272 8.34 -12.44 -18.62
CA GLU A 272 8.98 -13.74 -18.47
C GLU A 272 10.49 -13.57 -18.34
N ARG A 273 11.11 -14.36 -17.48
CA ARG A 273 12.56 -14.47 -17.38
C ARG A 273 12.98 -15.83 -16.84
N GLU A 274 13.82 -16.54 -17.58
CA GLU A 274 14.42 -17.83 -17.18
C GLU A 274 13.40 -18.86 -16.69
N GLY A 275 12.22 -18.94 -17.35
CA GLY A 275 11.14 -19.87 -16.99
C GLY A 275 10.31 -19.43 -15.79
N VAL A 276 10.49 -18.21 -15.30
CA VAL A 276 9.61 -17.57 -14.31
C VAL A 276 8.69 -16.60 -15.05
N PHE A 277 7.38 -16.83 -14.95
CA PHE A 277 6.34 -16.00 -15.54
C PHE A 277 5.73 -15.10 -14.47
N LEU A 278 5.57 -13.82 -14.78
CA LEU A 278 4.92 -12.83 -13.93
C LEU A 278 3.78 -12.17 -14.68
N THR A 279 2.55 -12.38 -14.23
CA THR A 279 1.36 -11.76 -14.79
C THR A 279 0.57 -11.01 -13.72
N GLY A 280 -0.38 -10.17 -14.12
CA GLY A 280 -1.29 -9.50 -13.19
C GLY A 280 -1.46 -8.02 -13.46
N TYR A 281 -1.66 -7.24 -12.40
CA TYR A 281 -1.94 -5.82 -12.49
C TYR A 281 -1.24 -5.03 -11.37
N ALA A 282 -0.79 -3.82 -11.70
CA ALA A 282 -0.23 -2.86 -10.78
C ALA A 282 -0.91 -1.51 -10.97
N SER A 283 -1.12 -0.74 -9.89
CA SER A 283 -1.76 0.57 -10.00
C SER A 283 -0.81 1.63 -10.53
N ILE A 284 -1.37 2.66 -11.19
CA ILE A 284 -0.62 3.90 -11.43
C ILE A 284 -0.23 4.56 -10.09
N PRO A 285 0.85 5.36 -10.04
CA PRO A 285 1.34 5.97 -8.80
C PRO A 285 0.33 6.86 -8.07
N SER A 286 -0.59 7.47 -8.78
CA SER A 286 -1.65 8.30 -8.21
C SER A 286 -2.77 7.50 -7.51
N PHE A 287 -2.88 6.19 -7.76
CA PHE A 287 -3.85 5.30 -7.12
C PHE A 287 -3.17 4.45 -6.03
N THR A 288 -3.18 4.91 -4.80
CA THR A 288 -2.47 4.31 -3.67
C THR A 288 -3.34 4.09 -2.45
N ARG A 289 -2.83 3.32 -1.47
CA ARG A 289 -3.46 3.10 -0.16
C ARG A 289 -2.49 3.46 0.96
N GLY A 290 -3.01 3.81 2.15
CA GLY A 290 -2.20 4.08 3.35
C GLY A 290 -1.63 2.83 4.01
N ASN A 291 -1.90 1.63 3.47
CA ASN A 291 -1.37 0.37 3.99
C ASN A 291 -1.18 -0.66 2.85
N ALA A 292 -0.41 -1.70 3.12
CA ALA A 292 -0.08 -2.76 2.15
C ALA A 292 -1.14 -3.88 2.04
N LEU A 293 -2.35 -3.72 2.59
CA LEU A 293 -3.38 -4.78 2.57
C LEU A 293 -3.87 -5.11 1.15
N ALA A 294 -3.83 -4.11 0.26
CA ALA A 294 -4.20 -4.27 -1.15
C ALA A 294 -3.04 -4.71 -2.06
N GLN A 295 -1.93 -5.21 -1.48
CA GLN A 295 -0.87 -5.89 -2.22
C GLN A 295 -1.12 -7.39 -2.18
N PHE A 296 -1.54 -7.94 -3.31
CA PHE A 296 -1.82 -9.36 -3.48
C PHE A 296 -0.70 -9.99 -4.29
N ALA A 297 -0.15 -11.10 -3.80
CA ALA A 297 0.86 -11.88 -4.48
C ALA A 297 0.51 -13.36 -4.45
N TYR A 298 0.75 -14.04 -5.55
CA TYR A 298 0.46 -15.46 -5.73
C TYR A 298 1.66 -16.17 -6.34
N VAL A 299 1.95 -17.36 -5.85
CA VAL A 299 2.99 -18.24 -6.40
C VAL A 299 2.32 -19.58 -6.74
N ASN A 300 2.33 -19.95 -8.02
CA ASN A 300 1.64 -21.14 -8.53
C ASN A 300 0.18 -21.23 -8.03
N GLY A 301 -0.57 -20.12 -8.11
CA GLY A 301 -1.95 -20.01 -7.65
C GLY A 301 -2.16 -19.92 -6.14
N ARG A 302 -1.12 -20.04 -5.33
CA ARG A 302 -1.17 -19.96 -3.87
C ARG A 302 -0.98 -18.52 -3.40
N PRO A 303 -1.88 -17.95 -2.58
CA PRO A 303 -1.68 -16.63 -2.01
C PRO A 303 -0.51 -16.61 -1.00
N VAL A 304 0.42 -15.67 -1.18
CA VAL A 304 1.60 -15.52 -0.34
C VAL A 304 1.72 -14.10 0.25
N ARG A 305 2.46 -13.97 1.35
CA ARG A 305 2.81 -12.69 2.01
C ARG A 305 4.31 -12.65 2.27
N ASP A 306 5.07 -12.75 1.19
CA ASP A 306 6.52 -12.84 1.25
C ASP A 306 7.18 -11.46 1.30
N LYS A 307 8.21 -11.31 2.13
CA LYS A 307 8.93 -10.04 2.33
C LYS A 307 9.74 -9.63 1.11
N LEU A 308 10.26 -10.59 0.33
CA LEU A 308 11.00 -10.32 -0.88
C LEU A 308 10.08 -9.68 -1.93
N ILE A 309 8.88 -10.25 -2.14
CA ILE A 309 7.90 -9.75 -3.10
C ILE A 309 7.44 -8.35 -2.68
N ALA A 310 7.09 -8.16 -1.40
CA ALA A 310 6.70 -6.85 -0.88
C ALA A 310 7.82 -5.81 -1.04
N GLY A 311 9.08 -6.19 -0.78
CA GLY A 311 10.26 -5.36 -0.98
C GLY A 311 10.50 -5.05 -2.46
N ALA A 312 10.26 -6.02 -3.36
CA ALA A 312 10.37 -5.82 -4.81
C ALA A 312 9.32 -4.83 -5.33
N ILE A 313 8.05 -4.97 -4.90
CA ILE A 313 6.98 -4.01 -5.23
C ILE A 313 7.37 -2.61 -4.75
N ARG A 314 7.81 -2.48 -3.49
CA ARG A 314 8.24 -1.19 -2.96
C ARG A 314 9.41 -0.59 -3.75
N GLY A 315 10.42 -1.39 -4.10
CA GLY A 315 11.56 -0.98 -4.92
C GLY A 315 11.19 -0.56 -6.34
N ALA A 316 10.13 -1.16 -6.93
CA ALA A 316 9.63 -0.76 -8.22
C ALA A 316 8.99 0.63 -8.23
N TYR A 317 8.31 0.99 -7.13
CA TYR A 317 7.63 2.28 -6.96
C TYR A 317 8.44 3.32 -6.19
N MET A 318 9.69 3.05 -5.86
CA MET A 318 10.49 3.91 -4.98
C MET A 318 10.59 5.36 -5.47
N ASP A 319 10.70 5.54 -6.79
CA ASP A 319 10.81 6.84 -7.45
C ASP A 319 9.46 7.55 -7.67
N ALA A 320 8.35 6.87 -7.37
CA ALA A 320 7.01 7.32 -7.72
C ALA A 320 6.03 7.42 -6.53
N LEU A 321 6.37 6.83 -5.37
CA LEU A 321 5.49 6.81 -4.20
C LEU A 321 6.20 7.28 -2.93
N PRO A 322 5.49 8.06 -2.09
CA PRO A 322 5.96 8.42 -0.75
C PRO A 322 6.14 7.17 0.13
N ARG A 323 6.96 7.30 1.17
CA ARG A 323 7.25 6.19 2.11
C ARG A 323 6.03 5.67 2.87
N ASP A 324 5.02 6.50 3.10
CA ASP A 324 3.78 6.20 3.82
C ASP A 324 2.65 5.70 2.90
N ARG A 325 2.90 5.59 1.60
CA ARG A 325 1.92 5.13 0.61
C ARG A 325 2.31 3.79 0.00
N HIS A 326 1.29 3.01 -0.34
CA HIS A 326 1.45 1.68 -0.92
C HIS A 326 0.70 1.56 -2.24
N ALA A 327 1.38 1.04 -3.26
CA ALA A 327 0.73 0.68 -4.52
C ALA A 327 -0.29 -0.44 -4.30
N VAL A 328 -1.33 -0.45 -5.12
CA VAL A 328 -2.28 -1.56 -5.19
C VAL A 328 -1.84 -2.51 -6.29
N THR A 329 -1.59 -3.76 -5.95
CA THR A 329 -1.05 -4.75 -6.88
C THR A 329 -1.71 -6.10 -6.72
N ALA A 330 -1.83 -6.85 -7.83
CA ALA A 330 -2.18 -8.26 -7.84
C ALA A 330 -1.25 -8.98 -8.81
N LEU A 331 -0.24 -9.65 -8.28
CA LEU A 331 0.85 -10.28 -9.03
C LEU A 331 0.75 -11.81 -8.93
N PHE A 332 0.86 -12.48 -10.06
CA PHE A 332 0.82 -13.94 -10.19
C PHE A 332 2.15 -14.41 -10.75
N ILE A 333 2.90 -15.14 -9.93
CA ILE A 333 4.19 -15.72 -10.29
C ILE A 333 3.98 -17.20 -10.55
N SER A 334 4.29 -17.65 -11.75
CA SER A 334 4.26 -19.05 -12.17
C SER A 334 5.66 -19.52 -12.49
N LEU A 335 6.09 -20.61 -11.86
CA LEU A 335 7.42 -21.20 -12.04
C LEU A 335 7.37 -22.69 -11.75
N ASP A 336 8.41 -23.43 -12.16
CA ASP A 336 8.55 -24.85 -11.84
C ASP A 336 8.49 -25.05 -10.32
N PRO A 337 7.63 -25.95 -9.81
CA PRO A 337 7.55 -26.29 -8.38
C PRO A 337 8.91 -26.64 -7.75
N ALA A 338 9.84 -27.22 -8.50
CA ALA A 338 11.19 -27.54 -8.04
C ALA A 338 12.07 -26.28 -7.73
N LEU A 339 11.66 -25.09 -8.19
CA LEU A 339 12.37 -23.82 -7.98
C LEU A 339 11.85 -23.03 -6.78
N VAL A 340 10.81 -23.52 -6.09
CA VAL A 340 10.22 -22.84 -4.94
C VAL A 340 9.85 -23.83 -3.83
N ASP A 341 10.32 -23.57 -2.62
CA ASP A 341 9.86 -24.29 -1.43
C ASP A 341 8.70 -23.55 -0.79
N VAL A 342 7.53 -24.18 -0.78
CA VAL A 342 6.28 -23.68 -0.19
C VAL A 342 6.03 -24.23 1.22
N ASN A 343 6.89 -25.12 1.72
CA ASN A 343 6.76 -25.76 3.02
C ASN A 343 7.59 -25.06 4.11
N VAL A 344 7.67 -23.73 4.05
CA VAL A 344 8.49 -22.91 4.96
C VAL A 344 7.77 -22.58 6.26
N HIS A 345 6.47 -22.30 6.21
CA HIS A 345 5.66 -21.88 7.36
C HIS A 345 4.37 -22.71 7.48
N PRO A 346 3.87 -23.04 8.67
CA PRO A 346 2.62 -23.80 8.85
C PRO A 346 1.42 -23.17 8.12
N ALA A 347 1.28 -21.83 8.17
CA ALA A 347 0.24 -21.10 7.46
C ALA A 347 0.48 -21.00 5.94
N LYS A 348 1.58 -21.54 5.41
CA LYS A 348 1.95 -21.54 3.98
C LYS A 348 1.94 -20.12 3.36
N ALA A 349 2.17 -19.08 4.18
CA ALA A 349 2.13 -17.69 3.74
C ALA A 349 3.48 -17.22 3.16
N ASP A 350 4.58 -17.82 3.60
CA ASP A 350 5.94 -17.52 3.17
C ASP A 350 6.41 -18.60 2.19
N VAL A 351 7.24 -18.21 1.24
CA VAL A 351 7.87 -19.11 0.26
C VAL A 351 9.37 -18.83 0.19
N ARG A 352 10.13 -19.83 -0.23
CA ARG A 352 11.57 -19.65 -0.45
C ARG A 352 11.89 -19.98 -1.91
N PHE A 353 12.27 -18.98 -2.66
CA PHE A 353 12.72 -19.16 -4.05
C PHE A 353 14.16 -19.68 -4.08
N ARG A 354 14.45 -20.52 -5.05
CA ARG A 354 15.82 -20.99 -5.32
C ARG A 354 16.73 -19.82 -5.73
N ASP A 355 16.19 -18.91 -6.57
CA ASP A 355 16.85 -17.66 -6.97
C ASP A 355 15.99 -16.46 -6.59
N PRO A 356 16.18 -15.87 -5.39
CA PRO A 356 15.48 -14.68 -4.96
C PRO A 356 15.81 -13.44 -5.78
N GLY A 357 17.04 -13.37 -6.36
CA GLY A 357 17.49 -12.23 -7.17
C GLY A 357 16.77 -12.16 -8.50
N LEU A 358 16.59 -13.30 -9.17
CA LEU A 358 15.81 -13.41 -10.41
C LEU A 358 14.38 -12.93 -10.22
N VAL A 359 13.67 -13.44 -9.19
CA VAL A 359 12.28 -13.09 -8.92
C VAL A 359 12.15 -11.60 -8.57
N ARG A 360 13.04 -11.07 -7.71
CA ARG A 360 13.07 -9.64 -7.39
C ARG A 360 13.30 -8.79 -8.64
N GLY A 361 14.29 -9.14 -9.45
CA GLY A 361 14.62 -8.41 -10.69
C GLY A 361 13.48 -8.43 -11.70
N LEU A 362 12.78 -9.56 -11.85
CA LEU A 362 11.63 -9.68 -12.73
C LEU A 362 10.48 -8.77 -12.27
N ILE A 363 10.11 -8.79 -10.98
CA ILE A 363 9.03 -7.96 -10.45
C ILE A 363 9.35 -6.47 -10.62
N VAL A 364 10.57 -6.05 -10.22
CA VAL A 364 10.97 -4.63 -10.31
C VAL A 364 11.00 -4.17 -11.76
N GLY A 365 11.59 -4.96 -12.66
CA GLY A 365 11.68 -4.63 -14.09
C GLY A 365 10.32 -4.54 -14.77
N ALA A 366 9.44 -5.52 -14.54
CA ALA A 366 8.12 -5.57 -15.16
C ALA A 366 7.21 -4.40 -14.70
N ILE A 367 7.20 -4.10 -13.41
CA ILE A 367 6.40 -2.97 -12.89
C ILE A 367 6.95 -1.64 -13.43
N ARG A 368 8.27 -1.43 -13.43
CA ARG A 368 8.88 -0.21 -13.99
C ARG A 368 8.56 -0.03 -15.47
N GLN A 369 8.69 -1.10 -16.25
CA GLN A 369 8.34 -1.08 -17.67
C GLN A 369 6.85 -0.72 -17.89
N ALA A 370 5.95 -1.26 -17.08
CA ALA A 370 4.52 -0.92 -17.15
C ALA A 370 4.25 0.54 -16.77
N LEU A 371 4.94 1.07 -15.75
CA LEU A 371 4.86 2.47 -15.35
C LEU A 371 5.40 3.42 -16.44
N GLU A 372 6.52 3.10 -17.06
CA GLU A 372 7.10 3.86 -18.16
C GLU A 372 6.18 3.86 -19.40
N GLY A 373 5.63 2.69 -19.76
CA GLY A 373 4.69 2.54 -20.87
C GLY A 373 3.35 3.23 -20.68
N ALA A 374 2.95 3.48 -19.43
CA ALA A 374 1.70 4.17 -19.12
C ALA A 374 1.75 5.67 -19.45
N GLY A 375 2.94 6.23 -19.60
CA GLY A 375 3.11 7.66 -19.85
C GLY A 375 2.57 8.53 -18.70
N VAL A 376 2.22 9.77 -19.03
CA VAL A 376 1.59 10.70 -18.09
C VAL A 376 0.10 10.34 -17.98
N ARG A 377 -0.28 9.55 -16.95
CA ARG A 377 -1.69 9.27 -16.62
C ARG A 377 -2.04 9.86 -15.26
N ALA A 378 -3.00 10.81 -15.25
CA ALA A 378 -3.60 11.28 -14.00
C ALA A 378 -4.55 10.22 -13.42
N ALA A 379 -4.69 10.19 -12.08
CA ALA A 379 -5.72 9.35 -11.47
C ALA A 379 -7.11 9.93 -11.74
N THR A 380 -7.98 9.12 -12.36
CA THR A 380 -9.40 9.45 -12.51
C THR A 380 -10.13 9.57 -11.16
N THR A 381 -9.62 8.89 -10.11
CA THR A 381 -10.15 8.93 -8.74
C THR A 381 -10.06 10.31 -8.07
N GLY A 382 -9.03 11.11 -8.37
CA GLY A 382 -8.94 12.49 -7.85
C GLY A 382 -10.05 13.38 -8.42
N ALA A 383 -10.34 13.24 -9.70
CA ALA A 383 -11.44 13.92 -10.37
C ALA A 383 -12.80 13.45 -9.84
N ALA A 384 -13.01 12.13 -9.65
CA ALA A 384 -14.26 11.58 -9.11
C ALA A 384 -14.51 12.00 -7.64
N ALA A 385 -13.48 12.04 -6.80
CA ALA A 385 -13.58 12.53 -5.41
C ALA A 385 -13.91 14.03 -5.37
N MET A 386 -13.33 14.82 -6.27
CA MET A 386 -13.60 16.23 -6.40
C MET A 386 -15.03 16.48 -6.89
N LEU A 387 -15.50 15.68 -7.86
CA LEU A 387 -16.87 15.69 -8.34
C LEU A 387 -17.88 15.32 -7.25
N GLN A 388 -17.58 14.36 -6.39
CA GLN A 388 -18.42 14.03 -5.23
C GLN A 388 -18.47 15.15 -4.18
N ALA A 389 -17.36 15.85 -3.95
CA ALA A 389 -17.32 16.99 -3.04
C ALA A 389 -18.16 18.19 -3.53
N PHE A 390 -18.37 18.32 -4.83
CA PHE A 390 -19.23 19.34 -5.44
C PHE A 390 -20.71 18.94 -5.52
N ARG A 391 -21.09 17.68 -5.22
CA ARG A 391 -22.52 17.32 -5.12
C ARG A 391 -23.12 17.98 -3.91
N VAL A 392 -24.03 18.91 -4.13
CA VAL A 392 -24.90 19.45 -3.09
C VAL A 392 -25.70 18.26 -2.50
N PRO A 393 -25.73 18.03 -1.17
CA PRO A 393 -26.57 16.99 -0.60
C PRO A 393 -28.01 17.25 -1.03
N GLU A 394 -28.63 16.31 -1.71
CA GLU A 394 -30.07 16.34 -1.93
C GLU A 394 -30.73 16.35 -0.55
N GLY A 395 -31.27 17.51 -0.18
CA GLY A 395 -32.09 17.62 1.01
C GLY A 395 -33.29 16.67 0.89
N PRO A 396 -33.79 16.11 1.99
CA PRO A 396 -34.90 15.16 1.94
C PRO A 396 -36.05 15.76 1.16
N SER A 397 -36.42 15.09 0.05
CA SER A 397 -37.58 15.38 -0.76
C SER A 397 -38.81 15.44 0.14
N ARG A 398 -39.35 16.63 0.36
CA ARG A 398 -40.65 16.78 1.02
C ARG A 398 -41.70 16.20 0.09
N ALA A 399 -42.23 15.04 0.48
CA ALA A 399 -43.43 14.50 -0.10
C ALA A 399 -44.55 15.56 -0.07
N ASN A 400 -45.18 15.77 -1.21
CA ASN A 400 -46.36 16.59 -1.39
C ASN A 400 -47.47 16.12 -0.44
N GLY A 401 -47.67 16.85 0.64
CA GLY A 401 -48.88 16.84 1.42
C GLY A 401 -49.57 18.15 1.20
N ALA A 402 -50.62 18.14 0.37
CA ALA A 402 -51.56 19.22 0.29
C ALA A 402 -52.23 19.36 1.64
N ASN A 403 -52.07 20.52 2.30
CA ASN A 403 -53.01 20.96 3.30
C ASN A 403 -53.09 22.50 3.34
N ASP A 404 -54.32 22.95 3.21
CA ASP A 404 -54.86 24.26 3.40
C ASP A 404 -54.18 25.07 4.54
N PHE A 405 -53.75 26.25 4.24
CA PHE A 405 -53.53 27.31 5.23
C PHE A 405 -54.36 28.54 4.91
N THR A 406 -55.52 28.61 5.54
CA THR A 406 -56.30 29.82 5.76
C THR A 406 -55.56 30.76 6.69
N GLY A 407 -55.55 32.01 6.34
CA GLY A 407 -54.77 33.10 6.85
C GLY A 407 -54.85 33.42 8.33
N ARG A 408 -53.76 33.98 8.80
CA ARG A 408 -53.69 35.00 9.83
C ARG A 408 -52.49 35.90 9.61
N PRO A 409 -52.63 37.23 9.74
CA PRO A 409 -51.54 38.16 9.54
C PRO A 409 -50.69 38.23 10.82
N PHE A 410 -49.37 38.08 10.67
CA PHE A 410 -48.42 38.36 11.74
C PHE A 410 -47.75 39.71 11.44
N SER A 411 -48.07 40.69 12.26
CA SER A 411 -47.41 41.99 12.35
C SER A 411 -46.14 41.89 13.20
N GLY A 412 -45.09 42.50 12.74
CA GLY A 412 -44.05 43.01 13.65
C GLY A 412 -42.63 42.50 13.45
N THR A 413 -41.83 43.42 12.93
CA THR A 413 -40.44 43.78 13.32
C THR A 413 -39.26 42.93 12.88
N GLU A 414 -38.42 43.66 12.12
CA GLU A 414 -36.96 43.53 11.97
C GLU A 414 -36.44 42.38 11.14
N ARG A 415 -36.25 42.66 9.83
CA ARG A 415 -35.33 42.00 8.94
C ARG A 415 -33.94 42.63 9.09
N PRO A 416 -32.86 41.88 9.36
CA PRO A 416 -31.53 42.38 9.06
C PRO A 416 -31.36 42.38 7.54
N ARG A 417 -31.23 43.55 6.98
CA ARG A 417 -30.80 43.79 5.60
C ARG A 417 -29.31 43.47 5.51
N GLY A 418 -28.95 42.22 5.21
CA GLY A 418 -27.66 41.84 4.65
C GLY A 418 -27.77 42.00 3.15
N GLY A 419 -27.69 43.22 2.66
CA GLY A 419 -27.50 43.48 1.24
C GLY A 419 -26.10 43.02 0.86
N TRP A 420 -26.02 42.09 -0.07
CA TRP A 420 -24.79 41.81 -0.80
C TRP A 420 -24.51 43.04 -1.65
N SER A 421 -23.50 43.82 -1.27
CA SER A 421 -23.07 44.95 -2.06
C SER A 421 -22.37 44.42 -3.29
N MET A 422 -22.83 44.85 -4.46
CA MET A 422 -22.25 44.56 -5.78
C MET A 422 -20.80 45.11 -5.92
N GLU A 423 -20.29 45.80 -4.93
CA GLU A 423 -18.94 46.39 -4.91
C GLU A 423 -17.81 45.41 -4.56
N LEU A 424 -18.15 44.16 -4.14
CA LEU A 424 -17.19 43.09 -3.86
C LEU A 424 -17.19 41.98 -4.92
N SER A 425 -17.74 42.25 -6.11
CA SER A 425 -17.67 41.30 -7.24
C SER A 425 -16.28 41.29 -7.86
N PRO A 426 -15.61 40.12 -8.00
CA PRO A 426 -14.26 40.02 -8.57
C PRO A 426 -14.15 40.31 -10.08
N SER A 427 -15.23 40.80 -10.70
CA SER A 427 -15.28 41.10 -12.14
C SER A 427 -15.24 42.60 -12.51
N ARG A 428 -14.78 43.47 -11.62
CA ARG A 428 -14.57 44.88 -11.95
C ARG A 428 -13.26 45.05 -12.68
N PRO A 429 -13.24 45.63 -13.94
CA PRO A 429 -11.98 45.99 -14.61
C PRO A 429 -11.24 47.03 -13.77
N LEU A 430 -9.97 46.83 -13.52
CA LEU A 430 -9.07 47.85 -12.97
C LEU A 430 -8.77 48.89 -14.04
N GLU A 431 -9.68 49.83 -14.23
CA GLU A 431 -9.34 51.14 -14.84
C GLU A 431 -9.14 52.11 -13.70
N ASP A 432 -7.86 52.29 -13.33
CA ASP A 432 -7.27 53.56 -12.90
C ASP A 432 -5.80 53.25 -12.55
N ALA A 433 -4.96 53.47 -13.55
CA ALA A 433 -3.52 53.47 -13.40
C ALA A 433 -3.09 54.74 -12.65
N PHE A 434 -2.52 54.63 -11.48
CA PHE A 434 -1.72 55.69 -10.85
C PHE A 434 -0.45 55.94 -11.67
N PRO A 435 -0.05 57.15 -11.94
CA PRO A 435 1.19 57.44 -12.66
C PRO A 435 2.38 57.06 -11.76
N LEU A 436 3.15 56.06 -12.21
CA LEU A 436 4.45 55.74 -11.66
C LEU A 436 5.43 56.85 -11.94
N ALA A 437 5.83 57.52 -10.87
CA ALA A 437 7.01 58.36 -10.90
C ALA A 437 8.27 57.51 -11.17
N ALA A 438 8.91 57.80 -12.29
CA ALA A 438 10.19 57.23 -12.64
C ALA A 438 11.27 57.70 -11.64
N ASN A 439 11.74 56.78 -10.79
CA ASN A 439 13.07 56.91 -10.21
C ASN A 439 13.70 55.52 -10.16
N GLY A 440 14.72 55.35 -10.97
CA GLY A 440 15.38 54.09 -11.23
C GLY A 440 16.21 53.59 -10.07
N PHE A 441 16.12 52.28 -9.90
CA PHE A 441 17.25 51.42 -9.63
C PHE A 441 17.13 50.27 -10.62
N ALA A 442 18.15 50.11 -11.46
CA ALA A 442 18.28 48.94 -12.31
C ALA A 442 18.45 47.72 -11.43
N GLU A 443 17.41 46.96 -11.25
CA GLU A 443 17.55 45.62 -10.70
C GLU A 443 18.36 44.79 -11.69
N ALA A 444 19.41 44.18 -11.18
CA ALA A 444 20.25 43.25 -11.91
C ALA A 444 19.37 42.21 -12.53
N GLN A 445 19.47 42.04 -13.83
CA GLN A 445 18.82 40.96 -14.55
C GLN A 445 19.23 39.63 -13.91
N GLN A 446 18.32 39.00 -13.23
CA GLN A 446 18.46 37.63 -12.73
C GLN A 446 18.81 36.75 -13.92
N ALA A 447 20.00 36.19 -13.94
CA ALA A 447 20.43 35.27 -14.98
C ALA A 447 19.47 34.06 -14.98
N VAL A 448 18.68 33.93 -16.01
CA VAL A 448 17.89 32.76 -16.25
C VAL A 448 18.84 31.65 -16.66
N PHE A 449 19.00 30.64 -15.79
CA PHE A 449 19.84 29.49 -16.08
C PHE A 449 19.22 28.68 -17.20
N ASP A 450 19.93 28.55 -18.29
CA ASP A 450 19.65 27.61 -19.36
C ASP A 450 20.14 26.21 -18.94
N ILE A 451 19.28 25.46 -18.27
CA ILE A 451 19.50 24.06 -17.88
C ILE A 451 19.39 23.14 -19.11
N GLY A 452 19.36 23.63 -20.34
CA GLY A 452 18.89 22.81 -21.47
C GLY A 452 17.42 22.40 -21.32
N LEU A 453 16.81 22.73 -20.17
CA LEU A 453 15.40 22.76 -19.85
C LEU A 453 14.98 24.20 -19.90
N ALA A 454 15.36 24.89 -21.00
CA ALA A 454 15.10 26.29 -21.13
C ALA A 454 13.60 26.57 -21.13
N VAL A 455 13.09 27.01 -20.01
CA VAL A 455 12.03 28.01 -20.01
C VAL A 455 12.69 29.36 -20.27
N SER A 456 13.59 29.40 -21.23
CA SER A 456 14.08 30.63 -21.81
C SER A 456 13.11 30.98 -22.93
N ALA A 457 12.18 31.83 -22.61
CA ALA A 457 11.39 32.52 -23.62
C ALA A 457 12.31 33.49 -24.36
N ASP A 458 13.19 32.99 -25.20
CA ASP A 458 13.66 33.76 -26.32
C ASP A 458 12.51 33.82 -27.33
N ALA A 459 11.65 34.81 -27.17
CA ALA A 459 10.51 35.06 -28.03
C ALA A 459 10.89 35.38 -29.50
N ARG A 460 12.18 35.19 -29.85
CA ARG A 460 12.70 35.50 -31.19
C ARG A 460 12.97 34.25 -32.05
N ALA A 461 12.88 33.04 -31.50
CA ALA A 461 13.26 31.83 -32.22
C ALA A 461 12.19 30.71 -32.33
N GLY A 462 10.99 30.88 -31.77
CA GLY A 462 9.91 29.89 -31.85
C GLY A 462 8.78 30.42 -32.73
N THR A 463 8.45 29.74 -33.80
CA THR A 463 7.14 29.86 -34.46
C THR A 463 6.10 29.64 -33.36
N LEU A 464 5.27 30.66 -33.07
CA LEU A 464 4.10 30.54 -32.18
C LEU A 464 3.23 29.41 -32.74
N GLU A 465 3.25 28.24 -32.15
CA GLU A 465 2.29 27.19 -32.47
C GLU A 465 0.90 27.80 -32.32
N ALA A 466 0.05 27.63 -33.34
CA ALA A 466 -1.30 28.15 -33.28
C ALA A 466 -2.00 27.53 -32.06
N LEU A 467 -2.78 28.31 -31.31
CA LEU A 467 -3.50 27.85 -30.13
C LEU A 467 -4.33 26.58 -30.39
N SER A 468 -4.81 26.40 -31.65
CA SER A 468 -5.47 25.16 -32.09
C SER A 468 -4.59 23.92 -31.99
N ASP A 469 -3.31 24.03 -32.33
CA ASP A 469 -2.38 22.89 -32.33
C ASP A 469 -1.99 22.46 -30.91
N LEU A 470 -2.00 23.41 -29.98
CA LEU A 470 -1.74 23.15 -28.56
C LEU A 470 -2.92 22.44 -27.87
N VAL A 471 -4.15 22.67 -28.27
CA VAL A 471 -5.34 22.02 -27.69
C VAL A 471 -5.37 20.52 -28.00
N GLY A 472 -4.83 20.08 -29.13
CA GLY A 472 -4.68 18.66 -29.48
C GLY A 472 -3.57 17.92 -28.75
N ARG A 473 -2.78 18.60 -27.90
CA ARG A 473 -1.71 17.98 -27.11
C ARG A 473 -2.28 17.32 -25.83
N PRO A 474 -1.58 16.32 -25.24
CA PRO A 474 -2.07 15.59 -24.07
C PRO A 474 -2.43 16.46 -22.87
N LEU A 475 -1.67 17.50 -22.55
CA LEU A 475 -1.96 18.46 -21.48
C LEU A 475 -2.62 19.76 -21.99
N GLY A 476 -2.87 19.84 -23.30
CA GLY A 476 -3.60 20.94 -23.89
C GLY A 476 -2.85 22.27 -23.95
N ALA A 477 -3.61 23.35 -24.11
CA ALA A 477 -3.14 24.73 -24.14
C ALA A 477 -3.40 25.42 -22.80
N ALA A 478 -2.40 26.09 -22.23
CA ALA A 478 -2.56 26.90 -21.03
C ALA A 478 -3.52 28.08 -21.29
N ARG A 479 -4.49 28.27 -20.38
CA ARG A 479 -5.51 29.34 -20.47
C ARG A 479 -5.38 30.38 -19.37
N ALA A 480 -5.00 29.93 -18.16
CA ALA A 480 -4.87 30.80 -16.99
C ALA A 480 -3.91 30.22 -15.95
N GLN A 481 -3.37 31.10 -15.11
CA GLN A 481 -2.70 30.74 -13.87
C GLN A 481 -3.59 31.20 -12.70
N VAL A 482 -3.82 30.31 -11.73
CA VAL A 482 -4.68 30.56 -10.57
C VAL A 482 -3.82 30.48 -9.29
N HIS A 483 -3.94 31.48 -8.40
CA HIS A 483 -3.18 31.60 -7.16
C HIS A 483 -1.66 31.50 -7.33
N GLU A 484 -1.15 31.88 -8.51
CA GLU A 484 0.29 31.84 -8.83
C GLU A 484 0.96 30.44 -8.63
N ASN A 485 0.14 29.40 -8.48
CA ASN A 485 0.54 28.01 -8.24
C ASN A 485 -0.05 26.99 -9.22
N TYR A 486 -1.23 27.27 -9.76
CA TYR A 486 -1.94 26.32 -10.60
C TYR A 486 -2.12 26.83 -12.02
N ILE A 487 -1.69 26.04 -13.00
CA ILE A 487 -1.93 26.31 -14.42
C ILE A 487 -3.22 25.59 -14.82
N VAL A 488 -4.15 26.31 -15.40
CA VAL A 488 -5.38 25.76 -16.00
C VAL A 488 -5.17 25.68 -17.50
N ALA A 489 -5.24 24.47 -18.04
CA ALA A 489 -5.09 24.18 -19.47
C ALA A 489 -6.34 23.50 -20.02
N GLN A 490 -6.58 23.65 -21.31
CA GLN A 490 -7.72 23.08 -22.04
C GLN A 490 -7.22 22.12 -23.11
N THR A 491 -7.77 20.92 -23.15
CA THR A 491 -7.67 19.98 -24.27
C THR A 491 -8.95 20.02 -25.12
N GLU A 492 -9.10 19.16 -26.10
CA GLU A 492 -10.32 19.07 -26.91
C GLU A 492 -11.56 18.66 -26.11
N ASP A 493 -11.39 17.79 -25.10
CA ASP A 493 -12.45 17.13 -24.35
C ASP A 493 -12.32 17.25 -22.83
N SER A 494 -11.30 17.97 -22.32
CA SER A 494 -11.04 18.06 -20.90
C SER A 494 -10.46 19.40 -20.45
N LEU A 495 -10.54 19.64 -19.14
CA LEU A 495 -9.85 20.70 -18.41
C LEU A 495 -8.75 20.06 -17.56
N VAL A 496 -7.52 20.54 -17.74
CA VAL A 496 -6.36 20.07 -16.99
C VAL A 496 -5.93 21.16 -16.01
N ILE A 497 -5.71 20.79 -14.75
CA ILE A 497 -5.19 21.69 -13.71
C ILE A 497 -3.85 21.13 -13.25
N VAL A 498 -2.78 21.89 -13.45
CA VAL A 498 -1.40 21.50 -13.14
C VAL A 498 -0.90 22.28 -11.94
N ASP A 499 -0.33 21.59 -10.95
CA ASP A 499 0.45 22.19 -9.88
C ASP A 499 1.84 22.55 -10.43
N GLN A 500 2.07 23.86 -10.64
CA GLN A 500 3.29 24.40 -11.22
C GLN A 500 4.55 24.02 -10.43
N HIS A 501 4.47 24.06 -9.09
CA HIS A 501 5.59 23.76 -8.21
C HIS A 501 5.96 22.29 -8.27
N ALA A 502 4.96 21.42 -8.09
CA ALA A 502 5.15 19.97 -8.12
C ALA A 502 5.61 19.46 -9.50
N ALA A 503 5.11 20.07 -10.58
CA ALA A 503 5.55 19.76 -11.93
C ALA A 503 7.00 20.15 -12.17
N HIS A 504 7.40 21.37 -11.78
CA HIS A 504 8.77 21.84 -11.96
C HIS A 504 9.76 21.04 -11.11
N GLU A 505 9.43 20.74 -9.84
CA GLU A 505 10.22 19.89 -8.97
C GLU A 505 10.51 18.53 -9.63
N ARG A 506 9.49 17.89 -10.22
CA ARG A 506 9.65 16.62 -10.91
C ARG A 506 10.53 16.72 -12.15
N LEU A 507 10.38 17.76 -12.95
CA LEU A 507 11.20 17.97 -14.13
C LEU A 507 12.68 18.17 -13.77
N VAL A 508 12.96 18.95 -12.73
CA VAL A 508 14.33 19.14 -12.22
C VAL A 508 14.90 17.82 -11.71
N TYR A 509 14.12 17.02 -10.97
CA TYR A 509 14.55 15.71 -10.48
C TYR A 509 14.93 14.76 -11.64
N GLU A 510 14.08 14.62 -12.67
CA GLU A 510 14.38 13.76 -13.81
C GLU A 510 15.60 14.24 -14.61
N ALA A 511 15.76 15.56 -14.75
CA ALA A 511 16.95 16.12 -15.40
C ALA A 511 18.24 15.83 -14.61
N LEU A 512 18.21 16.02 -13.27
CA LEU A 512 19.30 15.67 -12.37
C LEU A 512 19.65 14.18 -12.48
N LYS A 513 18.65 13.32 -12.39
CA LYS A 513 18.82 11.86 -12.48
C LYS A 513 19.47 11.44 -13.80
N ASN A 514 19.00 11.97 -14.92
CA ASN A 514 19.58 11.70 -16.23
C ASN A 514 21.01 12.23 -16.36
N ALA A 515 21.29 13.42 -15.84
CA ALA A 515 22.60 14.02 -15.88
C ALA A 515 23.62 13.24 -15.03
N ILE A 516 23.23 12.84 -13.81
CA ILE A 516 24.10 12.08 -12.90
C ILE A 516 24.51 10.73 -13.50
N HIS A 517 23.61 10.07 -14.25
CA HIS A 517 23.90 8.78 -14.86
C HIS A 517 24.75 8.87 -16.12
N SER A 518 24.77 10.02 -16.79
CA SER A 518 25.49 10.22 -18.06
C SER A 518 26.90 10.78 -17.89
N LYS A 519 27.08 11.77 -17.03
CA LYS A 519 28.37 12.46 -16.79
C LYS A 519 28.27 13.28 -15.49
N PRO A 520 29.46 13.71 -14.91
CA PRO A 520 29.45 14.63 -13.78
C PRO A 520 28.67 15.92 -14.10
N LEU A 521 27.92 16.40 -13.11
CA LEU A 521 27.17 17.64 -13.26
C LEU A 521 28.11 18.85 -13.34
N PRO A 522 27.83 19.83 -14.19
CA PRO A 522 28.58 21.07 -14.21
C PRO A 522 28.38 21.84 -12.90
N SER A 523 29.48 22.31 -12.31
CA SER A 523 29.47 23.13 -11.10
C SER A 523 29.54 24.60 -11.43
N GLN A 524 29.01 25.42 -10.52
CA GLN A 524 29.16 26.87 -10.49
C GLN A 524 29.96 27.27 -9.25
N MET A 525 31.07 27.98 -9.47
CA MET A 525 31.88 28.51 -8.38
C MET A 525 31.13 29.65 -7.68
N LEU A 526 31.06 29.61 -6.36
CA LEU A 526 30.48 30.69 -5.55
C LEU A 526 31.43 31.89 -5.50
N LEU A 527 30.85 33.07 -5.62
CA LEU A 527 31.65 34.32 -5.51
C LEU A 527 32.31 34.43 -4.14
N MET A 528 31.62 34.05 -3.08
CA MET A 528 32.14 33.86 -1.72
C MET A 528 31.80 32.43 -1.28
N PRO A 529 32.83 31.67 -0.83
CA PRO A 529 32.57 30.37 -0.23
C PRO A 529 31.67 30.49 0.99
N GLU A 530 30.72 29.56 1.13
CA GLU A 530 29.79 29.52 2.27
C GLU A 530 30.28 28.54 3.31
N ILE A 531 30.30 28.96 4.57
CA ILE A 531 30.66 28.08 5.70
C ILE A 531 29.38 27.65 6.38
N VAL A 532 29.19 26.33 6.45
CA VAL A 532 28.03 25.69 7.06
C VAL A 532 28.44 24.95 8.33
N ASP A 533 27.88 25.36 9.47
CA ASP A 533 28.10 24.70 10.75
C ASP A 533 27.21 23.47 10.84
N LEU A 534 27.81 22.33 11.18
CA LEU A 534 27.19 20.99 11.30
C LEU A 534 27.72 20.28 12.55
N PRO A 535 27.02 19.25 13.07
CA PRO A 535 27.60 18.31 14.02
C PRO A 535 28.89 17.68 13.44
N GLU A 536 29.89 17.46 14.28
CA GLU A 536 31.22 16.95 13.86
C GLU A 536 31.10 15.63 13.05
N GLU A 537 30.17 14.73 13.45
CA GLU A 537 29.94 13.44 12.78
C GLU A 537 29.38 13.64 11.36
N ASP A 538 28.52 14.64 11.16
CA ASP A 538 27.90 14.97 9.88
C ASP A 538 28.92 15.62 8.94
N ALA A 539 29.71 16.53 9.46
CA ALA A 539 30.82 17.16 8.72
C ALA A 539 31.84 16.10 8.25
N GLN A 540 32.17 15.13 9.10
CA GLN A 540 33.07 14.04 8.78
C GLN A 540 32.48 13.11 7.69
N ARG A 541 31.18 12.77 7.78
CA ARG A 541 30.48 11.96 6.78
C ARG A 541 30.42 12.64 5.42
N LEU A 542 30.03 13.92 5.37
CA LEU A 542 30.00 14.68 4.12
C LEU A 542 31.39 14.75 3.47
N CYS A 543 32.45 15.00 4.25
CA CYS A 543 33.81 14.99 3.74
C CYS A 543 34.27 13.62 3.23
N ALA A 544 33.85 12.54 3.88
CA ALA A 544 34.14 11.18 3.39
C ALA A 544 33.47 10.90 2.03
N HIS A 545 32.39 11.62 1.69
CA HIS A 545 31.70 11.54 0.40
C HIS A 545 32.01 12.69 -0.56
N ALA A 546 33.09 13.48 -0.31
CA ALA A 546 33.42 14.67 -1.11
C ALA A 546 33.64 14.37 -2.60
N GLU A 547 34.29 13.25 -2.96
CA GLU A 547 34.44 12.84 -4.37
C GLU A 547 33.10 12.52 -5.04
N PHE A 548 32.18 11.92 -4.30
CA PHE A 548 30.83 11.65 -4.79
C PHE A 548 30.06 12.95 -4.97
N LEU A 549 30.11 13.87 -3.99
CA LEU A 549 29.47 15.18 -4.05
C LEU A 549 30.06 16.03 -5.19
N ALA A 550 31.36 15.93 -5.45
CA ALA A 550 31.99 16.62 -6.59
C ALA A 550 31.41 16.14 -7.93
N ARG A 551 31.10 14.85 -8.10
CA ARG A 551 30.40 14.36 -9.29
C ARG A 551 28.98 14.93 -9.44
N LEU A 552 28.35 15.30 -8.34
CA LEU A 552 27.06 15.99 -8.29
C LEU A 552 27.19 17.52 -8.45
N GLY A 553 28.41 18.03 -8.66
CA GLY A 553 28.69 19.45 -8.85
C GLY A 553 28.86 20.25 -7.55
N PHE A 554 29.04 19.58 -6.38
CA PHE A 554 29.36 20.25 -5.13
C PHE A 554 30.85 20.23 -4.83
N GLY A 555 31.43 21.38 -4.64
CA GLY A 555 32.78 21.54 -4.09
C GLY A 555 32.71 21.76 -2.58
N VAL A 556 32.92 20.70 -1.79
CA VAL A 556 32.88 20.74 -0.33
C VAL A 556 34.24 20.44 0.27
N GLU A 557 34.68 21.24 1.24
CA GLU A 557 35.93 21.06 1.95
C GLU A 557 35.70 21.20 3.46
N ARG A 558 36.50 20.50 4.25
CA ARG A 558 36.47 20.67 5.71
C ARG A 558 37.07 21.98 6.14
N PHE A 559 36.37 22.78 6.94
CA PHE A 559 36.83 24.10 7.43
C PHE A 559 37.12 24.13 8.94
N GLY A 560 37.25 22.97 9.58
CA GLY A 560 37.51 22.85 11.01
C GLY A 560 36.65 21.81 11.69
N PRO A 561 36.62 21.73 13.02
CA PRO A 561 35.71 20.88 13.75
C PRO A 561 34.27 21.34 13.53
N GLY A 562 33.40 20.45 13.00
CA GLY A 562 31.98 20.75 12.85
C GLY A 562 31.64 21.86 11.83
N ALA A 563 32.52 22.16 10.85
CA ALA A 563 32.22 23.12 9.80
C ALA A 563 32.70 22.65 8.43
N ILE A 564 31.91 22.93 7.40
CA ILE A 564 32.18 22.65 5.98
C ILE A 564 32.21 23.97 5.21
N CYS A 565 33.20 24.13 4.32
CA CYS A 565 33.25 25.20 3.34
C CYS A 565 32.71 24.67 2.00
N VAL A 566 31.68 25.31 1.47
CA VAL A 566 31.11 25.04 0.14
C VAL A 566 31.67 26.10 -0.82
N ARG A 567 32.37 25.64 -1.86
CA ARG A 567 32.95 26.50 -2.89
C ARG A 567 32.21 26.47 -4.20
N GLU A 568 31.61 25.33 -4.51
CA GLU A 568 30.90 25.09 -5.77
C GLU A 568 29.56 24.45 -5.51
N THR A 569 28.58 24.81 -6.31
CA THR A 569 27.24 24.20 -6.32
C THR A 569 26.88 23.77 -7.74
N PRO A 570 25.98 22.79 -7.91
CA PRO A 570 25.52 22.40 -9.24
C PRO A 570 24.88 23.59 -9.97
N SER A 571 25.39 23.90 -11.16
CA SER A 571 24.94 25.07 -11.93
C SER A 571 23.44 25.03 -12.29
N MET A 572 22.87 23.83 -12.35
CA MET A 572 21.45 23.63 -12.69
C MET A 572 20.47 23.92 -11.54
N LEU A 573 20.95 24.11 -10.31
CA LEU A 573 20.07 24.43 -9.17
C LEU A 573 19.80 25.95 -9.04
N GLY A 574 20.59 26.80 -9.72
CA GLY A 574 20.46 28.25 -9.62
C GLY A 574 20.78 28.79 -8.23
N GLU A 575 20.04 29.81 -7.79
CA GLU A 575 20.19 30.39 -6.44
C GLU A 575 19.45 29.53 -5.42
N VAL A 576 20.17 28.82 -4.56
CA VAL A 576 19.66 27.98 -3.49
C VAL A 576 20.15 28.43 -2.14
N ASP A 577 19.41 28.11 -1.07
CA ASP A 577 19.89 28.20 0.30
C ASP A 577 20.87 27.05 0.56
N ILE A 578 22.17 27.37 0.41
CA ILE A 578 23.25 26.38 0.48
C ILE A 578 23.33 25.77 1.87
N ALA A 579 23.14 26.56 2.93
CA ALA A 579 23.21 26.07 4.29
C ALA A 579 22.08 25.07 4.60
N ALA A 580 20.85 25.35 4.14
CA ALA A 580 19.73 24.43 4.27
C ALA A 580 19.97 23.15 3.45
N LEU A 581 20.38 23.28 2.20
CA LEU A 581 20.64 22.14 1.31
C LEU A 581 21.74 21.21 1.85
N ILE A 582 22.83 21.75 2.38
CA ILE A 582 23.92 20.94 2.93
C ILE A 582 23.49 20.22 4.22
N ARG A 583 22.64 20.82 5.07
CA ARG A 583 22.08 20.15 6.24
C ARG A 583 21.19 18.99 5.83
N ASP A 584 20.30 19.20 4.88
CA ASP A 584 19.40 18.15 4.39
C ASP A 584 20.17 16.99 3.71
N LEU A 585 21.25 17.32 2.98
CA LEU A 585 22.15 16.31 2.42
C LEU A 585 22.91 15.53 3.51
N ALA A 586 23.31 16.19 4.60
CA ALA A 586 23.95 15.52 5.74
C ALA A 586 23.00 14.52 6.42
N ASP A 587 21.76 14.92 6.65
CA ASP A 587 20.72 14.07 7.21
C ASP A 587 20.41 12.88 6.28
N GLU A 588 20.28 13.12 4.97
CA GLU A 588 20.02 12.08 3.98
C GLU A 588 21.17 11.04 3.89
N ILE A 589 22.43 11.51 3.96
CA ILE A 589 23.61 10.62 3.98
C ILE A 589 23.65 9.82 5.30
N ALA A 590 23.27 10.43 6.42
CA ALA A 590 23.22 9.77 7.72
C ALA A 590 22.19 8.63 7.76
N ASP A 591 21.00 8.86 7.24
CA ASP A 591 19.91 7.86 7.21
C ASP A 591 20.22 6.69 6.28
N ASN A 592 20.98 6.90 5.21
CA ASN A 592 21.24 5.91 4.16
C ASN A 592 22.56 5.13 4.32
N ASP A 593 23.34 5.38 5.38
CA ASP A 593 24.66 4.73 5.57
C ASP A 593 24.58 3.22 5.89
N THR A 594 23.39 2.70 6.18
CA THR A 594 23.24 1.35 6.73
C THR A 594 22.77 0.26 5.76
N ALA A 595 22.24 0.54 4.55
CA ALA A 595 21.66 -0.56 3.76
C ALA A 595 21.44 -0.36 2.25
N ASN A 596 21.64 0.82 1.65
CA ASN A 596 21.16 1.08 0.29
C ASN A 596 22.26 1.03 -0.78
N SER A 597 21.89 0.60 -2.00
CA SER A 597 22.79 0.62 -3.15
C SER A 597 23.18 2.07 -3.51
N LEU A 598 24.35 2.26 -4.13
CA LEU A 598 24.82 3.57 -4.59
C LEU A 598 23.77 4.31 -5.45
N LYS A 599 22.99 3.57 -6.22
CA LYS A 599 21.91 4.12 -7.05
C LYS A 599 20.78 4.72 -6.23
N GLU A 600 20.35 4.04 -5.16
CA GLU A 600 19.29 4.53 -4.26
C GLU A 600 19.71 5.82 -3.55
N ARG A 601 20.98 5.92 -3.12
CA ARG A 601 21.56 7.17 -2.55
C ARG A 601 21.51 8.32 -3.55
N ILE A 602 21.89 8.07 -4.81
CA ILE A 602 21.85 9.08 -5.87
C ILE A 602 20.44 9.61 -6.08
N ASP A 603 19.45 8.73 -6.16
CA ASP A 603 18.06 9.10 -6.39
C ASP A 603 17.50 9.95 -5.23
N HIS A 604 17.86 9.64 -3.96
CA HIS A 604 17.46 10.43 -2.80
C HIS A 604 18.11 11.82 -2.79
N ILE A 605 19.41 11.89 -3.04
CA ILE A 605 20.15 13.16 -3.12
C ILE A 605 19.58 14.03 -4.25
N ALA A 606 19.28 13.45 -5.41
CA ALA A 606 18.66 14.16 -6.53
C ALA A 606 17.28 14.72 -6.15
N ALA A 607 16.47 13.99 -5.36
CA ALA A 607 15.19 14.47 -4.88
C ALA A 607 15.34 15.68 -3.92
N THR A 608 16.27 15.60 -2.95
CA THR A 608 16.58 16.70 -2.04
C THR A 608 17.06 17.93 -2.81
N MET A 609 17.97 17.74 -3.78
CA MET A 609 18.45 18.83 -4.64
C MET A 609 17.31 19.47 -5.46
N ALA A 610 16.39 18.67 -6.00
CA ALA A 610 15.27 19.15 -6.79
C ALA A 610 14.29 20.02 -5.95
N CYS A 611 14.03 19.62 -4.70
CA CYS A 611 13.22 20.42 -3.78
C CYS A 611 13.80 21.82 -3.52
N HIS A 612 15.13 21.94 -3.40
CA HIS A 612 15.80 23.22 -3.19
C HIS A 612 15.94 24.06 -4.48
N GLY A 613 16.08 23.41 -5.64
CA GLY A 613 16.24 24.06 -6.96
C GLY A 613 14.93 24.37 -7.67
N SER A 614 13.77 24.01 -7.12
CA SER A 614 12.48 24.24 -7.79
C SER A 614 12.03 25.68 -7.70
N ILE A 615 11.26 26.13 -8.72
CA ILE A 615 10.65 27.48 -8.71
C ILE A 615 9.77 27.60 -7.46
N ARG A 616 10.03 28.60 -6.63
CA ARG A 616 9.20 28.87 -5.45
C ARG A 616 7.75 29.08 -5.87
N SER A 617 6.80 28.50 -5.11
CA SER A 617 5.38 28.79 -5.28
C SER A 617 5.13 30.30 -5.19
N GLY A 618 4.27 30.85 -6.05
CA GLY A 618 3.95 32.28 -6.06
C GLY A 618 4.59 33.09 -7.19
N ARG A 619 5.27 32.46 -8.17
CA ARG A 619 5.74 33.14 -9.37
C ARG A 619 4.66 33.17 -10.45
N ARG A 620 4.40 34.36 -10.98
CA ARG A 620 3.56 34.50 -12.19
C ARG A 620 4.33 34.06 -13.43
N LEU A 621 3.73 33.14 -14.18
CA LEU A 621 4.24 32.66 -15.46
C LEU A 621 3.55 33.39 -16.62
N LYS A 622 4.31 33.66 -17.67
CA LYS A 622 3.74 34.10 -18.96
C LYS A 622 3.06 32.91 -19.66
N PRO A 623 2.12 33.18 -20.59
CA PRO A 623 1.45 32.08 -21.33
C PRO A 623 2.42 31.14 -22.06
N GLU A 624 3.52 31.69 -22.59
CA GLU A 624 4.57 30.92 -23.26
C GLU A 624 5.32 30.01 -22.28
N GLU A 625 5.64 30.50 -21.07
CA GLU A 625 6.28 29.72 -20.02
C GLU A 625 5.39 28.60 -19.52
N MET A 626 4.09 28.87 -19.35
CA MET A 626 3.10 27.84 -18.97
C MET A 626 3.01 26.72 -20.03
N ASN A 627 2.91 27.09 -21.31
CA ASN A 627 2.86 26.09 -22.39
C ASN A 627 4.20 25.34 -22.51
N ALA A 628 5.35 26.00 -22.32
CA ALA A 628 6.65 25.34 -22.29
C ALA A 628 6.73 24.29 -21.17
N LEU A 629 6.25 24.62 -19.96
CA LEU A 629 6.18 23.67 -18.85
C LEU A 629 5.32 22.45 -19.19
N LEU A 630 4.14 22.65 -19.78
CA LEU A 630 3.26 21.56 -20.20
C LEU A 630 3.95 20.65 -21.24
N ARG A 631 4.64 21.21 -22.22
CA ARG A 631 5.40 20.43 -23.24
C ARG A 631 6.54 19.64 -22.61
N GLN A 632 7.25 20.24 -21.66
CA GLN A 632 8.31 19.52 -20.92
C GLN A 632 7.74 18.35 -20.10
N MET A 633 6.59 18.55 -19.45
CA MET A 633 5.90 17.46 -18.73
C MET A 633 5.54 16.31 -19.67
N GLU A 634 5.02 16.61 -20.87
CA GLU A 634 4.67 15.59 -21.85
C GLU A 634 5.88 14.82 -22.37
N ALA A 635 7.03 15.49 -22.49
CA ALA A 635 8.28 14.89 -22.96
C ALA A 635 9.01 14.09 -21.85
N THR A 636 8.64 14.31 -20.59
CA THR A 636 9.36 13.71 -19.43
C THR A 636 8.56 12.54 -18.86
N PRO A 637 9.07 11.30 -18.97
CA PRO A 637 8.42 10.13 -18.36
C PRO A 637 8.21 10.33 -16.85
N GLY A 638 7.03 9.95 -16.35
CA GLY A 638 6.71 10.02 -14.92
C GLY A 638 6.40 11.41 -14.39
N SER A 639 6.31 12.45 -15.23
CA SER A 639 5.99 13.83 -14.84
C SER A 639 4.58 14.00 -14.23
N GLY A 640 3.70 13.01 -14.36
CA GLY A 640 2.35 13.01 -13.77
C GLY A 640 2.31 12.91 -12.24
N THR A 641 3.45 12.62 -11.59
CA THR A 641 3.59 12.54 -10.12
C THR A 641 4.83 13.26 -9.65
N CYS A 642 4.75 14.02 -8.56
CA CYS A 642 5.93 14.66 -7.95
C CYS A 642 6.80 13.62 -7.20
N ASN A 643 7.97 14.04 -6.71
CA ASN A 643 8.89 13.20 -5.95
C ASN A 643 8.27 12.62 -4.66
N HIS A 644 7.23 13.27 -4.14
CA HIS A 644 6.46 12.85 -2.98
C HIS A 644 5.24 11.98 -3.35
N GLY A 645 5.08 11.59 -4.64
CA GLY A 645 3.99 10.75 -5.13
C GLY A 645 2.62 11.42 -5.18
N ARG A 646 2.56 12.76 -5.13
CA ARG A 646 1.33 13.50 -5.35
C ARG A 646 1.14 13.73 -6.85
N PRO A 647 -0.09 13.70 -7.37
CA PRO A 647 -0.33 14.05 -8.78
C PRO A 647 0.14 15.49 -9.03
N THR A 648 0.89 15.69 -10.10
CA THR A 648 1.32 17.03 -10.56
C THR A 648 0.23 17.72 -11.36
N TYR A 649 -0.76 16.98 -11.85
CA TYR A 649 -1.94 17.52 -12.51
C TYR A 649 -3.17 16.63 -12.31
N ILE A 650 -4.33 17.20 -12.49
CA ILE A 650 -5.63 16.52 -12.53
C ILE A 650 -6.35 16.87 -13.84
N GLU A 651 -7.11 15.92 -14.36
CA GLU A 651 -7.90 16.07 -15.58
C GLU A 651 -9.39 15.93 -15.25
N LEU A 652 -10.19 16.88 -15.71
CA LEU A 652 -11.66 16.90 -15.61
C LEU A 652 -12.26 16.82 -17.01
N LYS A 653 -12.89 15.72 -17.35
CA LYS A 653 -13.53 15.57 -18.67
C LYS A 653 -14.73 16.50 -18.82
N LEU A 654 -14.90 17.05 -20.00
CA LEU A 654 -16.00 17.97 -20.31
C LEU A 654 -17.37 17.35 -19.99
N ALA A 655 -17.55 16.04 -20.29
CA ALA A 655 -18.78 15.32 -19.98
C ALA A 655 -19.10 15.28 -18.48
N ASP A 656 -18.07 15.19 -17.62
CA ASP A 656 -18.25 15.20 -16.17
C ASP A 656 -18.55 16.61 -15.66
N ILE A 657 -17.92 17.63 -16.25
CA ILE A 657 -18.23 19.04 -15.97
C ILE A 657 -19.68 19.34 -16.35
N GLU A 658 -20.13 18.95 -17.56
CA GLU A 658 -21.52 19.14 -18.02
C GLU A 658 -22.53 18.46 -17.10
N ARG A 659 -22.18 17.25 -16.58
CA ARG A 659 -23.03 16.54 -15.63
C ARG A 659 -23.18 17.27 -14.30
N LEU A 660 -22.13 17.97 -13.83
CA LEU A 660 -22.21 18.82 -12.63
C LEU A 660 -23.21 19.99 -12.81
N PHE A 661 -23.32 20.53 -14.01
CA PHE A 661 -24.27 21.59 -14.34
C PHE A 661 -25.64 21.06 -14.75
N GLY A 662 -25.88 19.75 -14.69
CA GLY A 662 -27.16 19.14 -15.05
C GLY A 662 -27.50 19.26 -16.56
N ARG A 663 -26.51 19.39 -17.43
CA ARG A 663 -26.71 19.54 -18.87
C ARG A 663 -26.84 18.23 -19.64
N ARG A 664 -26.53 17.09 -18.99
CA ARG A 664 -26.70 15.70 -19.50
C ARG A 664 -27.03 14.75 -18.38
#